data_6d2c91cddc364a4e0c0c92034b8efee0
#
_entry.id   6d2c91cddc364a4e0c0c92034b8efee0
#
_cell.length_a   1.000
_cell.length_b   1.000
_cell.length_c   1.000
_cell.angle_alpha   90.00
_cell.angle_beta   90.00
_cell.angle_gamma   90.00
#
_symmetry.space_group_name_H-M   'P 1'
#
loop_
_entity.id
_entity.type
_entity.pdbx_description
1 polymer ?
#
loop_
_entity_poly.entity_id
_entity_poly.type
_entity_poly.pdbx_seq_one_letter_code
_entity_poly.pdbx_strand_id
1 'polypeptide(L)'
;ERWKLLMKFGHFDDVKKEYVISNPRTPYPWINYLGTQEFFSLISNTAGGYSFYKDARLRRITRYRYNNVPIDMGGRYFYIKDGETIWNPGWSPVKTELDFYECRHGMGYTIITGKKNGLKAEATFFVPQNYNGEVQQVVLTNESNEEKTFSFFSFAEWCLWDAQDDCTNFQRNFSTGRVEVVGSTIYHKTEYRDRRDHFAFYTVNDEIDGYDTDRDSFIGLYNGFHNPQAVEAGKANNSFADGWSPIASHYKKITLAPGESKTLVFILGYVEMPVDKKFEADGVTINKEKALAMIEQYNTPEKVAAGLEELKATWDRLLSVINVDTPDDKVNRMVNIWNQYQCMVTFNLSRSASYFESGIGRGMGFRDSNQDILGFVHQIPDRARQRIIDIASTQLPDGGCYHQYQPLTKKGNSDIGGDFSDDPLWMILSVSAYIKETGDWSILDEMVPYDNDESKAKPMLDHLKVSFYHIVNNLGPHGLPLAMRADWNDCINLSCYSDTPGESFQTYTNPKFAAEGGYSKVAESVMVATLFTYTGPNYVSILKHLGKDDEAAAAQAEIDKMKKNVMESAFDGDWFLRAYDSTGAKMGSKECEEGKIFIEPQGFAVMSEIGKDEGADIKTLDSIDKYLNTKYGLVLNNPAYSKYYIQYGEISTYPGGYKENAGIFTHNNAWIICAEAYAGRGDKAFEYYSKIAPAFNEEISDLHKTEPYVYGQMIAGKDASRFGEGKNSWLTGTAAWNMVAISQYILGVQADFDGLKIDPSIPHEWDGMTATRQYRGATYNITVKNPDHVCKGIKSVTVDGKAVEGNVLPVAENGATVNVEVVMG
;
A
#
# COMPACT_ATOMS: atom_id res chain seq x y z
N GLU A 1 -18.75 -16.96 -26.54
CA GLU A 1 -19.45 -17.41 -25.31
C GLU A 1 -18.48 -18.01 -24.29
N ARG A 2 -17.39 -18.64 -24.73
CA ARG A 2 -16.34 -19.20 -23.84
C ARG A 2 -15.56 -18.12 -23.07
N TRP A 3 -15.48 -16.90 -23.60
CA TRP A 3 -14.80 -15.76 -22.97
C TRP A 3 -15.62 -15.07 -21.88
N LYS A 4 -16.98 -15.13 -22.00
CA LYS A 4 -17.87 -14.65 -20.93
C LYS A 4 -17.86 -15.55 -19.68
N LEU A 5 -17.41 -16.78 -19.81
CA LEU A 5 -17.23 -17.74 -18.71
C LEU A 5 -15.93 -17.52 -17.95
N LEU A 6 -15.01 -16.69 -18.45
CA LEU A 6 -13.71 -16.42 -17.83
C LEU A 6 -13.73 -15.27 -16.82
N MET A 7 -14.72 -14.37 -16.91
CA MET A 7 -14.98 -13.35 -15.90
C MET A 7 -15.90 -13.89 -14.79
N LYS A 8 -15.44 -14.96 -14.12
CA LYS A 8 -16.26 -15.70 -13.14
C LYS A 8 -16.59 -14.93 -11.88
N PHE A 9 -15.80 -13.91 -11.55
CA PHE A 9 -15.86 -13.31 -10.23
C PHE A 9 -16.47 -11.92 -10.24
N GLY A 10 -16.28 -11.14 -11.29
CA GLY A 10 -16.80 -9.77 -11.33
C GLY A 10 -16.40 -8.98 -12.56
N HIS A 11 -16.60 -7.68 -12.49
CA HIS A 11 -16.27 -6.74 -13.56
C HIS A 11 -16.05 -5.32 -13.01
N PHE A 12 -15.37 -4.47 -13.79
CA PHE A 12 -15.23 -3.04 -13.50
C PHE A 12 -16.48 -2.25 -13.88
N ASP A 13 -16.87 -1.31 -13.02
CA ASP A 13 -17.83 -0.25 -13.32
C ASP A 13 -17.06 1.08 -13.27
N ASP A 14 -16.56 1.51 -14.42
CA ASP A 14 -15.71 2.70 -14.52
C ASP A 14 -16.46 4.01 -14.23
N VAL A 15 -17.78 4.02 -14.48
CA VAL A 15 -18.62 5.21 -14.22
C VAL A 15 -18.78 5.45 -12.72
N LYS A 16 -19.06 4.39 -11.97
CA LYS A 16 -19.20 4.46 -10.51
C LYS A 16 -17.86 4.36 -9.78
N LYS A 17 -16.78 4.03 -10.49
CA LYS A 17 -15.46 3.75 -9.92
C LYS A 17 -15.55 2.63 -8.90
N GLU A 18 -16.14 1.53 -9.30
CA GLU A 18 -16.33 0.34 -8.47
C GLU A 18 -15.81 -0.90 -9.18
N TYR A 19 -15.40 -1.90 -8.39
CA TYR A 19 -15.27 -3.27 -8.86
C TYR A 19 -16.44 -4.09 -8.31
N VAL A 20 -17.21 -4.70 -9.20
CA VAL A 20 -18.44 -5.44 -8.88
C VAL A 20 -18.13 -6.92 -8.85
N ILE A 21 -18.24 -7.55 -7.68
CA ILE A 21 -18.01 -8.99 -7.49
C ILE A 21 -19.38 -9.67 -7.47
N SER A 22 -19.58 -10.62 -8.38
CA SER A 22 -20.83 -11.35 -8.54
C SER A 22 -20.76 -12.80 -8.05
N ASN A 23 -19.57 -13.28 -7.69
CA ASN A 23 -19.33 -14.61 -7.14
C ASN A 23 -18.57 -14.49 -5.81
N PRO A 24 -19.17 -14.90 -4.68
CA PRO A 24 -18.51 -14.76 -3.38
C PRO A 24 -17.28 -15.65 -3.19
N ARG A 25 -17.16 -16.70 -4.02
CA ARG A 25 -16.04 -17.64 -3.96
C ARG A 25 -14.86 -17.16 -4.80
N THR A 26 -14.35 -15.99 -4.49
CA THR A 26 -13.14 -15.47 -5.11
C THR A 26 -11.93 -16.34 -4.76
N PRO A 27 -10.85 -16.35 -5.59
CA PRO A 27 -9.69 -17.23 -5.35
C PRO A 27 -8.97 -16.96 -4.03
N TYR A 28 -8.90 -15.67 -3.64
CA TYR A 28 -8.56 -15.18 -2.32
C TYR A 28 -9.67 -14.24 -1.87
N PRO A 29 -9.76 -13.87 -0.58
CA PRO A 29 -10.60 -12.74 -0.22
C PRO A 29 -10.17 -11.50 -0.99
N TRP A 30 -11.11 -10.86 -1.68
CA TRP A 30 -10.86 -9.62 -2.40
C TRP A 30 -11.33 -8.46 -1.56
N ILE A 31 -10.40 -7.63 -1.14
CA ILE A 31 -10.61 -6.66 -0.08
C ILE A 31 -10.68 -5.22 -0.59
N ASN A 32 -11.20 -4.37 0.28
CA ASN A 32 -11.16 -2.93 0.17
C ASN A 32 -10.66 -2.33 1.49
N TYR A 33 -10.05 -1.18 1.43
CA TYR A 33 -9.65 -0.39 2.59
C TYR A 33 -10.60 0.79 2.75
N LEU A 34 -11.12 0.96 3.96
CA LEU A 34 -12.01 2.05 4.33
C LEU A 34 -11.25 3.02 5.24
N GLY A 35 -11.49 4.31 5.07
CA GLY A 35 -10.83 5.35 5.86
C GLY A 35 -9.65 6.00 5.12
N THR A 36 -9.43 7.27 5.44
CA THR A 36 -8.43 8.09 4.76
C THR A 36 -7.47 8.81 5.70
N GLN A 37 -7.71 8.79 7.02
CA GLN A 37 -6.97 9.63 7.96
C GLN A 37 -6.41 8.84 9.15
N GLU A 38 -7.24 8.49 10.12
CA GLU A 38 -6.79 7.89 11.39
C GLU A 38 -7.49 6.57 11.71
N PHE A 39 -8.77 6.47 11.41
CA PHE A 39 -9.54 5.25 11.58
C PHE A 39 -9.62 4.50 10.25
N PHE A 40 -9.27 3.24 10.29
CA PHE A 40 -9.22 2.38 9.10
C PHE A 40 -9.92 1.07 9.35
N SER A 41 -10.53 0.54 8.29
CA SER A 41 -11.10 -0.80 8.26
C SER A 41 -10.67 -1.51 7.00
N LEU A 42 -10.43 -2.81 7.12
CA LEU A 42 -10.31 -3.72 5.99
C LEU A 42 -11.60 -4.51 5.87
N ILE A 43 -12.08 -4.67 4.67
CA ILE A 43 -13.29 -5.47 4.42
C ILE A 43 -13.11 -6.34 3.17
N SER A 44 -13.37 -7.63 3.32
CA SER A 44 -13.41 -8.54 2.18
C SER A 44 -14.76 -8.49 1.47
N ASN A 45 -14.84 -9.16 0.34
CA ASN A 45 -16.10 -9.30 -0.40
C ASN A 45 -17.18 -10.10 0.36
N THR A 46 -16.83 -10.69 1.49
CA THR A 46 -17.77 -11.40 2.37
C THR A 46 -17.89 -10.77 3.76
N ALA A 47 -17.42 -9.54 3.94
CA ALA A 47 -17.40 -8.75 5.18
C ALA A 47 -16.42 -9.24 6.26
N GLY A 48 -15.45 -10.06 5.89
CA GLY A 48 -14.28 -10.35 6.73
C GLY A 48 -13.40 -9.11 6.90
N GLY A 49 -12.50 -9.14 7.87
CA GLY A 49 -11.54 -8.05 8.09
C GLY A 49 -11.56 -7.50 9.51
N TYR A 50 -10.95 -6.33 9.69
CA TYR A 50 -10.78 -5.72 11.00
C TYR A 50 -10.70 -4.20 10.91
N SER A 51 -10.86 -3.56 12.07
CA SER A 51 -10.76 -2.10 12.21
C SER A 51 -9.69 -1.73 13.22
N PHE A 52 -9.07 -0.57 13.05
CA PHE A 52 -8.06 -0.06 13.97
C PHE A 52 -7.99 1.47 13.91
N TYR A 53 -7.37 2.06 14.93
CA TYR A 53 -7.07 3.48 15.00
C TYR A 53 -5.56 3.69 14.95
N LYS A 54 -5.07 4.39 13.94
CA LYS A 54 -3.65 4.72 13.67
C LYS A 54 -2.71 3.52 13.57
N ASP A 55 -2.78 2.59 14.49
CA ASP A 55 -1.84 1.47 14.63
C ASP A 55 -2.60 0.14 14.66
N ALA A 56 -2.39 -0.68 13.63
CA ALA A 56 -3.08 -1.96 13.47
C ALA A 56 -2.67 -3.01 14.51
N ARG A 57 -1.54 -2.81 15.20
CA ARG A 57 -1.09 -3.68 16.28
C ARG A 57 -1.61 -3.25 17.63
N LEU A 58 -1.41 -1.97 17.98
CA LEU A 58 -1.61 -1.45 19.33
C LEU A 58 -2.99 -0.82 19.58
N ARG A 59 -3.72 -0.53 18.51
CA ARG A 59 -5.07 0.06 18.57
C ARG A 59 -6.04 -0.68 17.65
N ARG A 60 -5.91 -2.01 17.62
CA ARG A 60 -6.85 -2.87 16.91
C ARG A 60 -8.14 -3.00 17.70
N ILE A 61 -9.25 -2.73 17.03
CA ILE A 61 -10.58 -2.70 17.64
C ILE A 61 -11.25 -4.06 17.52
N THR A 62 -11.33 -4.59 16.31
CA THR A 62 -11.95 -5.88 16.02
C THR A 62 -10.93 -6.98 15.76
N ARG A 63 -11.30 -8.19 16.12
CA ARG A 63 -10.42 -9.34 16.09
C ARG A 63 -10.29 -9.92 14.69
N TYR A 64 -9.05 -10.14 14.26
CA TYR A 64 -8.68 -10.88 13.07
C TYR A 64 -7.36 -11.60 13.32
N ARG A 65 -7.29 -12.88 13.00
CA ARG A 65 -6.05 -13.67 13.12
C ARG A 65 -5.49 -13.99 11.77
N TYR A 66 -4.21 -13.70 11.60
CA TYR A 66 -3.48 -14.05 10.39
C TYR A 66 -3.26 -15.56 10.30
N ASN A 67 -3.26 -16.05 9.06
CA ASN A 67 -2.85 -17.40 8.73
C ASN A 67 -2.18 -17.38 7.34
N ASN A 68 -1.53 -18.49 6.97
CA ASN A 68 -0.81 -18.54 5.70
C ASN A 68 -1.72 -18.49 4.47
N VAL A 69 -2.94 -18.96 4.63
CA VAL A 69 -3.97 -18.90 3.59
C VAL A 69 -5.20 -18.30 4.25
N PRO A 70 -5.51 -17.03 3.95
CA PRO A 70 -6.67 -16.38 4.55
C PRO A 70 -7.94 -17.17 4.26
N ILE A 71 -8.61 -17.60 5.30
CA ILE A 71 -9.89 -18.31 5.20
C ILE A 71 -11.10 -17.38 5.26
N ASP A 72 -10.83 -16.08 5.35
CA ASP A 72 -11.84 -15.02 5.40
C ASP A 72 -12.84 -15.21 6.53
N MET A 73 -12.33 -15.53 7.71
CA MET A 73 -13.10 -15.66 8.94
C MET A 73 -12.63 -14.67 9.98
N GLY A 74 -13.60 -14.07 10.68
CA GLY A 74 -13.39 -12.93 11.57
C GLY A 74 -13.69 -11.63 10.80
N GLY A 75 -14.66 -10.90 11.30
CA GLY A 75 -15.11 -9.66 10.66
C GLY A 75 -16.34 -9.10 11.35
N ARG A 76 -17.10 -8.31 10.62
CA ARG A 76 -18.38 -7.80 11.08
C ARG A 76 -19.48 -8.44 10.25
N TYR A 77 -20.33 -9.23 10.91
CA TYR A 77 -21.31 -10.05 10.23
C TYR A 77 -22.74 -9.66 10.61
N PHE A 78 -23.66 -9.80 9.64
CA PHE A 78 -25.08 -9.81 9.88
C PHE A 78 -25.58 -11.21 9.59
N TYR A 79 -26.36 -11.74 10.53
CA TYR A 79 -27.01 -13.05 10.38
C TYR A 79 -28.50 -12.84 10.27
N ILE A 80 -29.11 -13.58 9.37
CA ILE A 80 -30.56 -13.59 9.20
C ILE A 80 -31.04 -15.02 9.36
N LYS A 81 -32.00 -15.23 10.26
CA LYS A 81 -32.71 -16.50 10.41
C LYS A 81 -34.16 -16.30 9.97
N ASP A 82 -34.53 -16.89 8.84
CA ASP A 82 -35.87 -16.90 8.24
C ASP A 82 -36.36 -18.34 8.25
N GLY A 83 -37.27 -18.68 9.18
CA GLY A 83 -37.65 -20.07 9.41
C GLY A 83 -36.43 -20.90 9.83
N GLU A 84 -36.16 -21.98 9.13
CA GLU A 84 -34.98 -22.82 9.36
C GLU A 84 -33.78 -22.37 8.55
N THR A 85 -33.90 -21.40 7.66
CA THR A 85 -32.81 -20.91 6.84
C THR A 85 -32.02 -19.83 7.55
N ILE A 86 -30.71 -20.05 7.68
CA ILE A 86 -29.76 -19.09 8.23
C ILE A 86 -28.80 -18.65 7.12
N TRP A 87 -28.61 -17.36 6.95
CA TRP A 87 -27.74 -16.83 5.91
C TRP A 87 -27.12 -15.48 6.27
N ASN A 88 -26.10 -15.09 5.52
CA ASN A 88 -25.45 -13.79 5.61
C ASN A 88 -25.58 -13.06 4.28
N PRO A 89 -25.74 -11.74 4.27
CA PRO A 89 -25.76 -10.96 3.00
C PRO A 89 -24.51 -11.18 2.14
N GLY A 90 -23.34 -11.38 2.76
CA GLY A 90 -22.07 -11.65 2.11
C GLY A 90 -21.75 -13.13 1.86
N TRP A 91 -22.72 -14.02 1.99
CA TRP A 91 -22.58 -15.47 1.85
C TRP A 91 -21.82 -16.13 3.01
N SER A 92 -20.61 -15.74 3.30
CA SER A 92 -19.79 -16.22 4.44
C SER A 92 -20.16 -15.44 5.71
N PRO A 93 -20.03 -16.02 6.92
CA PRO A 93 -19.44 -17.32 7.25
C PRO A 93 -20.38 -18.51 7.18
N VAL A 94 -21.71 -18.31 7.14
CA VAL A 94 -22.67 -19.45 7.13
C VAL A 94 -22.57 -20.25 5.83
N LYS A 95 -22.31 -19.58 4.70
CA LYS A 95 -22.14 -20.18 3.36
C LYS A 95 -23.40 -20.83 2.80
N THR A 96 -24.57 -20.41 3.26
CA THR A 96 -25.83 -20.76 2.63
C THR A 96 -25.88 -20.18 1.22
N GLU A 97 -26.22 -20.99 0.21
CA GLU A 97 -26.34 -20.52 -1.16
C GLU A 97 -27.40 -19.43 -1.25
N LEU A 98 -27.00 -18.29 -1.83
CA LEU A 98 -27.87 -17.14 -2.01
C LEU A 98 -28.55 -17.17 -3.36
N ASP A 99 -29.75 -16.62 -3.44
CA ASP A 99 -30.46 -16.43 -4.70
C ASP A 99 -29.87 -15.29 -5.53
N PHE A 100 -29.21 -14.34 -4.85
CA PHE A 100 -28.45 -13.27 -5.46
C PHE A 100 -27.33 -12.86 -4.51
N TYR A 101 -26.15 -12.56 -5.08
CA TYR A 101 -25.00 -11.99 -4.37
C TYR A 101 -24.32 -10.95 -5.22
N GLU A 102 -23.99 -9.84 -4.62
CA GLU A 102 -23.17 -8.80 -5.23
C GLU A 102 -22.35 -8.07 -4.15
N CYS A 103 -21.08 -7.83 -4.44
CA CYS A 103 -20.25 -6.93 -3.64
C CYS A 103 -19.69 -5.85 -4.53
N ARG A 104 -19.87 -4.59 -4.16
CA ARG A 104 -19.32 -3.42 -4.85
C ARG A 104 -18.26 -2.78 -3.98
N HIS A 105 -16.99 -2.91 -4.38
CA HIS A 105 -15.89 -2.18 -3.76
C HIS A 105 -15.68 -0.87 -4.50
N GLY A 106 -15.96 0.24 -3.82
CA GLY A 106 -15.81 1.59 -4.36
C GLY A 106 -14.73 2.40 -3.64
N MET A 107 -14.69 3.68 -3.94
CA MET A 107 -13.70 4.60 -3.36
C MET A 107 -14.02 4.88 -1.89
N GLY A 108 -13.43 4.09 -1.00
CA GLY A 108 -13.61 4.23 0.45
C GLY A 108 -14.92 3.66 1.00
N TYR A 109 -15.67 2.92 0.21
CA TYR A 109 -16.91 2.25 0.65
C TYR A 109 -17.04 0.87 0.02
N THR A 110 -17.85 0.03 0.63
CA THR A 110 -18.22 -1.30 0.10
C THR A 110 -19.71 -1.53 0.32
N ILE A 111 -20.39 -2.05 -0.71
CA ILE A 111 -21.81 -2.41 -0.65
C ILE A 111 -21.95 -3.91 -0.91
N ILE A 112 -22.50 -4.64 0.05
CA ILE A 112 -22.73 -6.08 -0.07
C ILE A 112 -24.25 -6.33 -0.08
N THR A 113 -24.73 -6.94 -1.15
CA THR A 113 -26.14 -7.27 -1.32
C THR A 113 -26.32 -8.78 -1.43
N GLY A 114 -27.17 -9.33 -0.58
CA GLY A 114 -27.59 -10.73 -0.65
C GLY A 114 -29.11 -10.84 -0.72
N LYS A 115 -29.60 -11.85 -1.42
CA LYS A 115 -31.02 -12.21 -1.43
C LYS A 115 -31.18 -13.68 -1.14
N LYS A 116 -32.18 -14.00 -0.32
CA LYS A 116 -32.56 -15.38 -0.02
C LYS A 116 -34.06 -15.46 0.29
N ASN A 117 -34.74 -16.38 -0.36
CA ASN A 117 -36.19 -16.67 -0.11
C ASN A 117 -37.10 -15.43 -0.11
N GLY A 118 -36.84 -14.52 -1.06
CA GLY A 118 -37.63 -13.29 -1.19
C GLY A 118 -37.26 -12.16 -0.23
N LEU A 119 -36.23 -12.32 0.56
CA LEU A 119 -35.71 -11.28 1.43
C LEU A 119 -34.40 -10.74 0.87
N LYS A 120 -34.28 -9.42 0.77
CA LYS A 120 -33.06 -8.72 0.33
C LYS A 120 -32.41 -8.00 1.51
N ALA A 121 -31.11 -8.15 1.65
CA ALA A 121 -30.28 -7.37 2.58
C ALA A 121 -29.17 -6.66 1.82
N GLU A 122 -29.12 -5.34 1.91
CA GLU A 122 -28.08 -4.51 1.32
C GLU A 122 -27.35 -3.76 2.42
N ALA A 123 -26.07 -4.07 2.60
CA ALA A 123 -25.24 -3.50 3.64
C ALA A 123 -24.17 -2.60 3.02
N THR A 124 -24.12 -1.33 3.44
CA THR A 124 -23.13 -0.34 3.02
C THR A 124 -22.20 -0.06 4.17
N PHE A 125 -20.88 -0.17 3.92
CA PHE A 125 -19.83 0.02 4.89
C PHE A 125 -18.92 1.16 4.44
N PHE A 126 -18.69 2.14 5.29
CA PHE A 126 -17.69 3.19 5.00
C PHE A 126 -17.24 3.87 6.28
N VAL A 127 -16.10 4.54 6.22
CA VAL A 127 -15.59 5.41 7.27
C VAL A 127 -15.77 6.85 6.81
N PRO A 128 -16.66 7.63 7.45
CA PRO A 128 -16.85 9.03 7.08
C PRO A 128 -15.58 9.86 7.26
N GLN A 129 -15.48 10.96 6.54
CA GLN A 129 -14.38 11.91 6.69
C GLN A 129 -14.34 12.49 8.11
N ASN A 130 -13.12 12.59 8.68
CA ASN A 130 -12.89 13.12 10.04
C ASN A 130 -13.67 12.36 11.13
N TYR A 131 -13.82 11.06 10.98
CA TYR A 131 -14.64 10.23 11.88
C TYR A 131 -13.87 8.99 12.30
N ASN A 132 -13.89 8.69 13.61
CA ASN A 132 -13.19 7.53 14.17
C ASN A 132 -14.16 6.34 14.36
N GLY A 133 -14.82 5.99 13.27
CA GLY A 133 -15.77 4.89 13.28
C GLY A 133 -16.16 4.42 11.89
N GLU A 134 -16.64 3.18 11.81
CA GLU A 134 -17.21 2.58 10.62
C GLU A 134 -18.74 2.65 10.71
N VAL A 135 -19.36 3.25 9.70
CA VAL A 135 -20.82 3.28 9.55
C VAL A 135 -21.24 2.09 8.69
N GLN A 136 -22.23 1.38 9.14
CA GLN A 136 -22.78 0.18 8.49
C GLN A 136 -24.29 0.36 8.35
N GLN A 137 -24.77 0.66 7.17
CA GLN A 137 -26.19 0.79 6.91
C GLN A 137 -26.73 -0.47 6.26
N VAL A 138 -27.72 -1.10 6.87
CA VAL A 138 -28.37 -2.29 6.35
C VAL A 138 -29.81 -1.96 5.98
N VAL A 139 -30.16 -2.19 4.71
CA VAL A 139 -31.53 -2.06 4.22
C VAL A 139 -32.10 -3.47 3.98
N LEU A 140 -33.10 -3.84 4.73
CA LEU A 140 -33.81 -5.12 4.63
C LEU A 140 -35.12 -4.89 3.89
N THR A 141 -35.34 -5.62 2.81
CA THR A 141 -36.54 -5.47 1.98
C THR A 141 -37.21 -6.82 1.76
N ASN A 142 -38.51 -6.89 2.03
CA ASN A 142 -39.32 -8.07 1.69
C ASN A 142 -39.82 -7.95 0.22
N GLU A 143 -39.12 -8.68 -0.66
CA GLU A 143 -39.49 -8.73 -2.08
C GLU A 143 -40.49 -9.86 -2.42
N SER A 144 -40.97 -10.57 -1.38
CA SER A 144 -41.98 -11.63 -1.56
C SER A 144 -43.41 -11.09 -1.53
N ASN A 145 -44.38 -11.97 -1.81
CA ASN A 145 -45.79 -11.63 -1.78
C ASN A 145 -46.47 -11.90 -0.42
N GLU A 146 -45.68 -12.32 0.57
CA GLU A 146 -46.17 -12.68 1.89
C GLU A 146 -45.41 -11.85 2.96
N GLU A 147 -46.14 -11.60 4.08
CA GLU A 147 -45.48 -11.02 5.26
C GLU A 147 -44.38 -11.96 5.76
N LYS A 148 -43.23 -11.42 6.11
CA LYS A 148 -42.10 -12.17 6.64
C LYS A 148 -41.69 -11.67 8.01
N THR A 149 -41.51 -12.64 8.93
CA THR A 149 -40.93 -12.41 10.24
C THR A 149 -39.63 -13.21 10.36
N PHE A 150 -38.56 -12.56 10.72
CA PHE A 150 -37.24 -13.18 10.82
C PHE A 150 -36.42 -12.59 11.97
N SER A 151 -35.39 -13.31 12.39
CA SER A 151 -34.42 -12.86 13.38
C SER A 151 -33.20 -12.27 12.70
N PHE A 152 -32.78 -11.09 13.15
CA PHE A 152 -31.62 -10.37 12.65
C PHE A 152 -30.60 -10.18 13.75
N PHE A 153 -29.33 -10.50 13.47
CA PHE A 153 -28.22 -10.38 14.41
C PHE A 153 -27.09 -9.59 13.79
N SER A 154 -26.50 -8.69 14.53
CA SER A 154 -25.16 -8.16 14.25
C SER A 154 -24.12 -8.98 14.99
N PHE A 155 -22.87 -8.88 14.55
CA PHE A 155 -21.75 -9.52 15.24
C PHE A 155 -20.45 -8.78 14.98
N ALA A 156 -19.71 -8.50 16.05
CA ALA A 156 -18.30 -8.10 16.00
C ALA A 156 -17.58 -8.66 17.24
N GLU A 157 -16.35 -9.08 17.09
CA GLU A 157 -15.52 -9.56 18.21
C GLU A 157 -14.42 -8.54 18.52
N TRP A 158 -14.21 -8.24 19.81
CA TRP A 158 -13.22 -7.28 20.25
C TRP A 158 -11.83 -7.90 20.34
N CYS A 159 -10.82 -7.18 19.84
CA CYS A 159 -9.43 -7.63 19.83
C CYS A 159 -8.69 -7.42 21.17
N LEU A 160 -9.23 -6.64 22.09
CA LEU A 160 -8.54 -6.21 23.31
C LEU A 160 -7.27 -5.39 23.01
N TRP A 161 -7.28 -4.68 21.87
CA TRP A 161 -6.33 -3.66 21.41
C TRP A 161 -5.00 -4.17 20.87
N ASP A 162 -4.36 -5.16 21.48
CA ASP A 162 -3.06 -5.67 21.05
C ASP A 162 -3.23 -6.89 20.13
N ALA A 163 -2.99 -6.67 18.84
CA ALA A 163 -3.13 -7.70 17.82
C ALA A 163 -2.09 -8.81 17.93
N GLN A 164 -0.90 -8.53 18.45
CA GLN A 164 0.13 -9.54 18.62
C GLN A 164 -0.22 -10.51 19.75
N ASP A 165 -0.66 -10.01 20.88
CA ASP A 165 -1.15 -10.84 21.98
C ASP A 165 -2.31 -11.72 21.51
N ASP A 166 -3.23 -11.16 20.74
CA ASP A 166 -4.36 -11.91 20.21
C ASP A 166 -3.94 -13.00 19.19
N CYS A 167 -3.05 -12.65 18.25
CA CYS A 167 -2.61 -13.61 17.23
C CYS A 167 -1.77 -14.74 17.77
N THR A 168 -0.89 -14.47 18.73
CA THR A 168 -0.05 -15.50 19.35
C THR A 168 -0.77 -16.33 20.40
N ASN A 169 -1.91 -15.84 20.87
CA ASN A 169 -2.69 -16.42 21.98
C ASN A 169 -1.93 -16.50 23.30
N PHE A 170 -0.75 -15.90 23.37
CA PHE A 170 0.12 -15.99 24.55
C PHE A 170 -0.44 -15.25 25.75
N GLN A 171 -0.90 -14.03 25.53
CA GLN A 171 -1.47 -13.20 26.59
C GLN A 171 -3.01 -13.23 26.63
N ARG A 172 -3.63 -14.07 25.81
CA ARG A 172 -5.09 -14.07 25.65
C ARG A 172 -5.83 -14.32 26.94
N ASN A 173 -5.35 -15.26 27.75
CA ASN A 173 -5.98 -15.59 29.05
C ASN A 173 -5.74 -14.52 30.13
N PHE A 174 -4.73 -13.69 29.96
CA PHE A 174 -4.41 -12.61 30.90
C PHE A 174 -5.00 -11.26 30.47
N SER A 175 -5.29 -11.11 29.19
CA SER A 175 -5.93 -9.89 28.67
C SER A 175 -7.43 -9.98 28.87
N THR A 176 -7.97 -9.07 29.66
CA THR A 176 -9.38 -9.04 30.00
C THR A 176 -10.01 -7.71 29.60
N GLY A 177 -11.29 -7.77 29.25
CA GLY A 177 -12.08 -6.61 28.91
C GLY A 177 -13.40 -6.58 29.64
N ARG A 178 -14.01 -5.42 29.66
CA ARG A 178 -15.33 -5.20 30.23
C ARG A 178 -16.27 -4.60 29.23
N VAL A 179 -17.54 -4.91 29.37
CA VAL A 179 -18.58 -4.33 28.52
C VAL A 179 -19.56 -3.54 29.39
N GLU A 180 -20.21 -2.57 28.78
CA GLU A 180 -21.40 -1.92 29.31
C GLU A 180 -22.44 -1.92 28.21
N VAL A 181 -23.68 -2.23 28.57
CA VAL A 181 -24.80 -2.20 27.61
C VAL A 181 -25.78 -1.13 28.08
N VAL A 182 -25.98 -0.12 27.25
CA VAL A 182 -26.93 0.97 27.51
C VAL A 182 -27.82 1.15 26.29
N GLY A 183 -29.09 0.75 26.42
CA GLY A 183 -30.01 0.75 25.27
C GLY A 183 -29.52 -0.19 24.19
N SER A 184 -29.33 0.36 22.99
CA SER A 184 -28.82 -0.35 21.80
C SER A 184 -27.32 -0.20 21.62
N THR A 185 -26.58 0.31 22.58
CA THR A 185 -25.14 0.53 22.50
C THR A 185 -24.39 -0.40 23.43
N ILE A 186 -23.41 -1.09 22.85
CA ILE A 186 -22.49 -1.98 23.58
C ILE A 186 -21.13 -1.29 23.59
N TYR A 187 -20.62 -0.98 24.78
CA TYR A 187 -19.33 -0.36 25.02
C TYR A 187 -18.32 -1.43 25.44
N HIS A 188 -17.08 -1.27 25.02
CA HIS A 188 -15.98 -2.16 25.39
C HIS A 188 -14.78 -1.36 25.86
N LYS A 189 -14.21 -1.74 26.97
CA LYS A 189 -13.00 -1.15 27.55
C LYS A 189 -12.09 -2.22 28.12
N THR A 190 -10.82 -1.87 28.30
CA THR A 190 -9.86 -2.64 29.08
C THR A 190 -8.97 -1.70 29.87
N GLU A 191 -8.55 -2.15 31.07
CA GLU A 191 -7.62 -1.42 31.91
C GLU A 191 -6.27 -2.16 32.04
N TYR A 192 -6.06 -3.13 31.20
CA TYR A 192 -4.86 -3.95 31.22
C TYR A 192 -3.65 -3.21 30.63
N ARG A 193 -2.62 -3.01 31.48
CA ARG A 193 -1.36 -2.35 31.10
C ARG A 193 -1.59 -0.93 30.52
N ASP A 194 -1.10 -0.69 29.29
CA ASP A 194 -1.17 0.58 28.57
C ASP A 194 -2.45 0.77 27.74
N ARG A 195 -3.43 -0.13 27.88
CA ARG A 195 -4.67 -0.14 27.09
C ARG A 195 -5.81 0.63 27.79
N ARG A 196 -5.49 1.77 28.40
CA ARG A 196 -6.35 2.42 29.40
C ARG A 196 -6.99 3.72 28.93
N ASP A 197 -6.42 4.39 27.96
CA ASP A 197 -6.78 5.75 27.53
C ASP A 197 -7.79 5.78 26.38
N HIS A 198 -8.58 4.71 26.21
CA HIS A 198 -9.52 4.59 25.10
C HIS A 198 -10.60 3.55 25.40
N PHE A 199 -11.67 3.62 24.61
CA PHE A 199 -12.71 2.59 24.58
C PHE A 199 -13.34 2.53 23.17
N ALA A 200 -14.11 1.49 22.92
CA ALA A 200 -14.85 1.31 21.67
C ALA A 200 -16.34 1.10 21.97
N PHE A 201 -17.17 1.26 20.96
CA PHE A 201 -18.59 1.00 21.05
C PHE A 201 -19.14 0.46 19.73
N TYR A 202 -20.22 -0.30 19.84
CA TYR A 202 -21.00 -0.76 18.69
C TYR A 202 -22.47 -0.51 18.99
N THR A 203 -23.13 0.26 18.15
CA THR A 203 -24.50 0.72 18.35
C THR A 203 -25.36 0.49 17.11
N VAL A 204 -26.67 0.45 17.30
CA VAL A 204 -27.67 0.52 16.25
C VAL A 204 -28.69 1.61 16.57
N ASN A 205 -29.23 2.26 15.56
CA ASN A 205 -30.15 3.38 15.69
C ASN A 205 -31.63 2.98 15.96
N ASP A 206 -31.85 1.78 16.44
CA ASP A 206 -33.18 1.24 16.71
C ASP A 206 -33.19 0.50 18.05
N GLU A 207 -34.35 0.31 18.63
CA GLU A 207 -34.51 -0.54 19.81
C GLU A 207 -34.22 -1.99 19.46
N ILE A 208 -33.52 -2.69 20.33
CA ILE A 208 -33.17 -4.10 20.17
C ILE A 208 -34.03 -4.99 21.09
N ASP A 209 -34.24 -6.22 20.67
CA ASP A 209 -34.97 -7.21 21.44
C ASP A 209 -34.05 -8.03 22.36
N GLY A 210 -32.75 -7.93 22.14
CA GLY A 210 -31.76 -8.58 22.98
C GLY A 210 -30.35 -8.32 22.48
N TYR A 211 -29.38 -8.85 23.23
CA TYR A 211 -27.97 -8.70 22.90
C TYR A 211 -27.18 -9.90 23.46
N ASP A 212 -25.97 -10.07 22.94
CA ASP A 212 -24.96 -10.93 23.55
C ASP A 212 -23.62 -10.22 23.54
N THR A 213 -22.93 -10.31 24.67
CA THR A 213 -21.57 -9.75 24.82
C THR A 213 -20.54 -10.80 25.21
N ASP A 214 -20.98 -12.02 25.51
CA ASP A 214 -20.10 -13.16 25.78
C ASP A 214 -20.02 -14.08 24.57
N ARG A 215 -18.80 -14.32 24.09
CA ARG A 215 -18.54 -15.11 22.90
C ARG A 215 -19.07 -16.54 23.00
N ASP A 216 -18.84 -17.18 24.14
CA ASP A 216 -19.21 -18.58 24.32
C ASP A 216 -20.73 -18.75 24.36
N SER A 217 -21.43 -17.79 24.93
CA SER A 217 -22.91 -17.78 24.95
C SER A 217 -23.51 -17.55 23.57
N PHE A 218 -22.85 -16.72 22.74
CA PHE A 218 -23.33 -16.44 21.39
C PHE A 218 -22.96 -17.56 20.39
N ILE A 219 -21.70 -17.93 20.35
CA ILE A 219 -21.17 -18.95 19.39
C ILE A 219 -21.59 -20.35 19.81
N GLY A 220 -21.43 -20.70 21.10
CA GLY A 220 -21.60 -22.04 21.62
C GLY A 220 -20.35 -22.89 21.58
N LEU A 221 -20.26 -23.87 22.46
CA LEU A 221 -19.14 -24.80 22.53
C LEU A 221 -19.13 -25.67 21.28
N TYR A 222 -17.94 -25.83 20.69
CA TYR A 222 -17.68 -26.59 19.45
C TYR A 222 -18.34 -26.00 18.20
N ASN A 223 -19.06 -24.89 18.32
CA ASN A 223 -19.60 -24.16 17.17
C ASN A 223 -18.59 -23.12 16.68
N GLY A 224 -18.88 -22.47 15.54
CA GLY A 224 -18.06 -21.43 14.95
C GLY A 224 -18.91 -20.31 14.37
N PHE A 225 -18.28 -19.43 13.64
CA PHE A 225 -18.99 -18.32 12.96
C PHE A 225 -20.02 -18.81 11.95
N HIS A 226 -19.88 -20.02 11.44
CA HIS A 226 -20.80 -20.63 10.48
C HIS A 226 -22.09 -21.14 11.11
N ASN A 227 -22.10 -21.36 12.42
CA ASN A 227 -23.27 -21.89 13.14
C ASN A 227 -23.36 -21.37 14.59
N PRO A 228 -23.46 -20.04 14.80
CA PRO A 228 -23.58 -19.52 16.18
C PRO A 228 -24.84 -20.04 16.84
N GLN A 229 -24.72 -20.50 18.07
CA GLN A 229 -25.83 -21.09 18.84
C GLN A 229 -27.01 -20.12 19.00
N ALA A 230 -26.73 -18.85 19.29
CA ALA A 230 -27.77 -17.83 19.42
C ALA A 230 -28.55 -17.64 18.11
N VAL A 231 -27.87 -17.66 16.97
CA VAL A 231 -28.50 -17.54 15.65
C VAL A 231 -29.35 -18.77 15.35
N GLU A 232 -28.85 -19.97 15.64
CA GLU A 232 -29.61 -21.21 15.49
C GLU A 232 -30.86 -21.22 16.37
N ALA A 233 -30.80 -20.67 17.57
CA ALA A 233 -31.92 -20.52 18.48
C ALA A 233 -32.90 -19.41 18.04
N GLY A 234 -32.48 -18.49 17.16
CA GLY A 234 -33.28 -17.37 16.68
C GLY A 234 -33.53 -16.27 17.70
N LYS A 235 -32.74 -16.20 18.76
CA LYS A 235 -32.87 -15.19 19.81
C LYS A 235 -31.54 -15.01 20.57
N ALA A 236 -31.34 -13.83 21.15
CA ALA A 236 -30.24 -13.55 22.04
C ALA A 236 -30.43 -14.19 23.44
N ASN A 237 -29.31 -14.38 24.13
CA ASN A 237 -29.26 -14.88 25.48
C ASN A 237 -29.14 -13.77 26.54
N ASN A 238 -28.95 -12.51 26.12
CA ASN A 238 -28.62 -11.37 26.96
C ASN A 238 -27.42 -11.64 27.86
N SER A 239 -26.41 -12.32 27.27
CA SER A 239 -25.18 -12.63 27.97
C SER A 239 -24.36 -11.38 28.24
N PHE A 240 -23.59 -11.40 29.31
CA PHE A 240 -22.77 -10.27 29.74
C PHE A 240 -21.33 -10.73 30.01
N ALA A 241 -20.37 -10.19 29.27
CA ALA A 241 -18.96 -10.51 29.45
C ALA A 241 -18.29 -9.51 30.41
N ASP A 242 -17.70 -10.05 31.47
CA ASP A 242 -16.85 -9.28 32.38
C ASP A 242 -15.59 -10.11 32.64
N GLY A 243 -14.59 -9.91 31.74
CA GLY A 243 -13.32 -10.66 31.77
C GLY A 243 -12.90 -11.16 30.39
N TRP A 244 -13.24 -12.39 30.05
CA TRP A 244 -12.76 -13.03 28.82
C TRP A 244 -13.74 -12.93 27.66
N SER A 245 -13.17 -12.94 26.47
CA SER A 245 -13.87 -13.13 25.17
C SER A 245 -15.08 -12.21 24.94
N PRO A 246 -14.96 -10.89 25.15
CA PRO A 246 -16.06 -9.98 24.88
C PRO A 246 -16.34 -9.85 23.38
N ILE A 247 -17.63 -9.82 23.05
CA ILE A 247 -18.16 -9.56 21.71
C ILE A 247 -19.21 -8.46 21.77
N ALA A 248 -19.72 -8.07 20.61
CA ALA A 248 -20.90 -7.24 20.49
C ALA A 248 -21.85 -7.84 19.46
N SER A 249 -23.04 -8.22 19.92
CA SER A 249 -24.13 -8.71 19.07
C SER A 249 -25.43 -8.06 19.49
N HIS A 250 -26.12 -7.49 18.52
CA HIS A 250 -27.48 -6.98 18.66
C HIS A 250 -28.44 -8.00 18.06
N TYR A 251 -29.59 -8.18 18.70
CA TYR A 251 -30.67 -9.05 18.23
C TYR A 251 -31.94 -8.24 18.04
N LYS A 252 -32.61 -8.44 16.91
CA LYS A 252 -33.90 -7.85 16.63
C LYS A 252 -34.77 -8.82 15.85
N LYS A 253 -36.03 -8.97 16.28
CA LYS A 253 -37.05 -9.66 15.55
C LYS A 253 -37.75 -8.65 14.64
N ILE A 254 -37.76 -8.92 13.34
CA ILE A 254 -38.27 -7.99 12.32
C ILE A 254 -39.40 -8.63 11.55
N THR A 255 -40.49 -7.87 11.36
CA THR A 255 -41.62 -8.26 10.53
C THR A 255 -41.81 -7.21 9.41
N LEU A 256 -41.84 -7.66 8.18
CA LEU A 256 -42.00 -6.81 7.00
C LEU A 256 -43.16 -7.30 6.17
N ALA A 257 -44.08 -6.39 5.82
CA ALA A 257 -45.10 -6.62 4.85
C ALA A 257 -44.48 -6.77 3.42
N PRO A 258 -45.22 -7.34 2.45
CA PRO A 258 -44.75 -7.41 1.06
C PRO A 258 -44.35 -6.03 0.53
N GLY A 259 -43.12 -5.91 0.00
CA GLY A 259 -42.56 -4.67 -0.52
C GLY A 259 -42.04 -3.69 0.53
N GLU A 260 -42.20 -3.97 1.83
CA GLU A 260 -41.73 -3.12 2.91
C GLU A 260 -40.23 -3.24 3.09
N SER A 261 -39.60 -2.11 3.44
CA SER A 261 -38.18 -2.05 3.77
C SER A 261 -37.97 -1.47 5.18
N LYS A 262 -36.93 -1.96 5.85
CA LYS A 262 -36.45 -1.42 7.12
C LYS A 262 -34.97 -1.11 7.00
N THR A 263 -34.60 0.09 7.42
CA THR A 263 -33.19 0.52 7.43
C THR A 263 -32.67 0.55 8.86
N LEU A 264 -31.53 -0.11 9.08
CA LEU A 264 -30.80 -0.09 10.34
C LEU A 264 -29.44 0.53 10.10
N VAL A 265 -29.03 1.44 10.99
CA VAL A 265 -27.71 2.08 10.96
C VAL A 265 -26.91 1.63 12.17
N PHE A 266 -25.81 0.94 11.90
CA PHE A 266 -24.85 0.53 12.91
C PHE A 266 -23.63 1.44 12.87
N ILE A 267 -23.03 1.71 14.02
CA ILE A 267 -21.77 2.46 14.12
C ILE A 267 -20.83 1.69 15.04
N LEU A 268 -19.67 1.32 14.48
CA LEU A 268 -18.56 0.74 15.21
C LEU A 268 -17.54 1.85 15.43
N GLY A 269 -17.46 2.39 16.62
CA GLY A 269 -16.73 3.61 16.93
C GLY A 269 -15.60 3.42 17.93
N TYR A 270 -14.67 4.35 17.91
CA TYR A 270 -13.51 4.42 18.78
C TYR A 270 -13.44 5.80 19.43
N VAL A 271 -13.17 5.80 20.73
CA VAL A 271 -12.98 7.04 21.50
C VAL A 271 -11.64 7.00 22.21
N GLU A 272 -10.74 7.90 21.87
CA GLU A 272 -9.52 8.13 22.64
C GLU A 272 -9.80 9.19 23.70
N MET A 273 -9.40 8.90 24.95
CA MET A 273 -9.73 9.74 26.08
C MET A 273 -8.70 9.56 27.18
N PRO A 274 -8.16 10.66 27.76
CA PRO A 274 -7.27 10.55 28.90
C PRO A 274 -7.88 9.75 30.04
N VAL A 275 -7.07 8.97 30.74
CA VAL A 275 -7.51 8.07 31.82
C VAL A 275 -8.31 8.80 32.91
N ASP A 276 -7.90 10.01 33.25
CA ASP A 276 -8.53 10.86 34.25
C ASP A 276 -9.92 11.40 33.83
N LYS A 277 -10.27 11.31 32.56
CA LYS A 277 -11.55 11.75 31.99
C LYS A 277 -12.42 10.61 31.48
N LYS A 278 -11.89 9.39 31.46
CA LYS A 278 -12.54 8.22 30.87
C LYS A 278 -13.79 7.80 31.61
N PHE A 279 -13.83 8.05 32.91
CA PHE A 279 -14.89 7.54 33.76
C PHE A 279 -15.76 8.64 34.33
N GLU A 280 -16.98 8.28 34.70
CA GLU A 280 -17.88 9.06 35.54
C GLU A 280 -17.32 9.20 36.98
N ALA A 281 -18.02 9.94 37.84
CA ALA A 281 -17.59 10.18 39.23
C ALA A 281 -17.37 8.89 40.03
N ASP A 282 -18.02 7.78 39.67
CA ASP A 282 -17.84 6.48 40.30
C ASP A 282 -16.49 5.80 39.99
N GLY A 283 -15.74 6.34 39.03
CA GLY A 283 -14.44 5.81 38.65
C GLY A 283 -14.49 4.48 37.87
N VAL A 284 -15.66 3.99 37.51
CA VAL A 284 -15.88 2.67 36.90
C VAL A 284 -16.70 2.76 35.61
N THR A 285 -17.76 3.55 35.59
CA THR A 285 -18.65 3.72 34.43
C THR A 285 -18.02 4.61 33.40
N ILE A 286 -18.02 4.16 32.14
CA ILE A 286 -17.45 4.93 31.02
C ILE A 286 -18.18 6.26 30.85
N ASN A 287 -17.45 7.35 30.73
CA ASN A 287 -17.99 8.64 30.31
C ASN A 287 -18.31 8.57 28.80
N LYS A 288 -19.58 8.58 28.46
CA LYS A 288 -20.09 8.31 27.12
C LYS A 288 -20.31 9.55 26.25
N GLU A 289 -20.00 10.74 26.78
CA GLU A 289 -20.29 12.00 26.10
C GLU A 289 -19.76 12.05 24.66
N LYS A 290 -18.50 11.70 24.45
CA LYS A 290 -17.89 11.70 23.10
C LYS A 290 -18.49 10.64 22.19
N ALA A 291 -18.79 9.47 22.74
CA ALA A 291 -19.41 8.40 21.97
C ALA A 291 -20.82 8.79 21.50
N LEU A 292 -21.60 9.39 22.38
CA LEU A 292 -22.96 9.87 22.07
C LEU A 292 -22.92 10.95 20.98
N ALA A 293 -21.96 11.87 21.06
CA ALA A 293 -21.76 12.88 20.02
C ALA A 293 -21.42 12.26 18.65
N MET A 294 -20.58 11.24 18.65
CA MET A 294 -20.27 10.48 17.43
C MET A 294 -21.50 9.77 16.87
N ILE A 295 -22.26 9.12 17.69
CA ILE A 295 -23.50 8.41 17.30
C ILE A 295 -24.49 9.38 16.66
N GLU A 296 -24.66 10.57 17.23
CA GLU A 296 -25.59 11.58 16.73
C GLU A 296 -25.24 12.06 15.31
N GLN A 297 -23.97 12.02 14.92
CA GLN A 297 -23.54 12.45 13.60
C GLN A 297 -24.07 11.56 12.45
N TYR A 298 -24.30 10.27 12.68
CA TYR A 298 -24.68 9.31 11.64
C TYR A 298 -25.81 8.35 12.03
N ASN A 299 -26.64 8.72 12.97
CA ASN A 299 -27.68 7.83 13.49
C ASN A 299 -29.00 7.82 12.68
N THR A 300 -29.03 8.43 11.51
CA THR A 300 -30.18 8.40 10.58
C THR A 300 -29.74 8.09 9.16
N PRO A 301 -30.63 7.49 8.34
CA PRO A 301 -30.33 7.23 6.93
C PRO A 301 -29.94 8.49 6.14
N GLU A 302 -30.55 9.64 6.45
CA GLU A 302 -30.27 10.92 5.78
C GLU A 302 -28.86 11.39 6.08
N LYS A 303 -28.42 11.28 7.33
CA LYS A 303 -27.05 11.62 7.75
C LYS A 303 -26.03 10.68 7.13
N VAL A 304 -26.34 9.39 7.04
CA VAL A 304 -25.49 8.39 6.38
C VAL A 304 -25.32 8.72 4.91
N ALA A 305 -26.41 9.03 4.21
CA ALA A 305 -26.36 9.41 2.79
C ALA A 305 -25.51 10.66 2.56
N ALA A 306 -25.64 11.68 3.40
CA ALA A 306 -24.82 12.89 3.32
C ALA A 306 -23.32 12.60 3.55
N GLY A 307 -23.00 11.74 4.52
CA GLY A 307 -21.63 11.31 4.79
C GLY A 307 -21.00 10.54 3.66
N LEU A 308 -21.78 9.67 3.02
CA LEU A 308 -21.31 8.90 1.86
C LEU A 308 -21.08 9.81 0.64
N GLU A 309 -21.97 10.76 0.38
CA GLU A 309 -21.80 11.75 -0.69
C GLU A 309 -20.57 12.64 -0.47
N GLU A 310 -20.31 13.07 0.76
CA GLU A 310 -19.09 13.80 1.10
C GLU A 310 -17.82 12.98 0.81
N LEU A 311 -17.83 11.69 1.16
CA LEU A 311 -16.72 10.78 0.86
C LEU A 311 -16.49 10.65 -0.64
N LYS A 312 -17.56 10.44 -1.41
CA LYS A 312 -17.48 10.35 -2.87
C LYS A 312 -16.96 11.64 -3.50
N ALA A 313 -17.45 12.79 -3.04
CA ALA A 313 -16.98 14.10 -3.51
C ALA A 313 -15.50 14.33 -3.20
N THR A 314 -15.05 13.87 -2.04
CA THR A 314 -13.63 13.94 -1.66
C THR A 314 -12.77 13.13 -2.63
N TRP A 315 -13.18 11.91 -2.94
CA TRP A 315 -12.45 11.08 -3.91
C TRP A 315 -12.48 11.65 -5.32
N ASP A 316 -13.59 12.23 -5.76
CA ASP A 316 -13.67 12.89 -7.06
C ASP A 316 -12.67 14.06 -7.17
N ARG A 317 -12.50 14.83 -6.10
CA ARG A 317 -11.48 15.90 -6.05
C ARG A 317 -10.06 15.32 -6.12
N LEU A 318 -9.76 14.28 -5.32
CA LEU A 318 -8.44 13.66 -5.29
C LEU A 318 -8.06 13.06 -6.65
N LEU A 319 -8.99 12.39 -7.30
CA LEU A 319 -8.77 11.74 -8.60
C LEU A 319 -8.72 12.75 -9.76
N SER A 320 -9.23 13.95 -9.57
CA SER A 320 -9.23 14.99 -10.62
C SER A 320 -7.88 15.66 -10.86
N VAL A 321 -6.90 15.46 -9.97
CA VAL A 321 -5.57 16.07 -10.11
C VAL A 321 -4.84 15.56 -11.34
N ILE A 322 -4.97 14.27 -11.63
CA ILE A 322 -4.46 13.65 -12.85
C ILE A 322 -5.61 12.87 -13.51
N ASN A 323 -5.90 13.21 -14.77
CA ASN A 323 -6.88 12.48 -15.57
C ASN A 323 -6.34 12.35 -16.99
N VAL A 324 -6.39 11.15 -17.55
CA VAL A 324 -5.87 10.86 -18.89
C VAL A 324 -6.93 10.20 -19.76
N ASP A 325 -6.83 10.42 -21.05
CA ASP A 325 -7.58 9.68 -22.06
C ASP A 325 -6.58 9.19 -23.11
N THR A 326 -6.32 7.92 -23.07
CA THR A 326 -5.41 7.22 -23.97
C THR A 326 -6.21 6.26 -24.87
N PRO A 327 -5.60 5.73 -25.95
CA PRO A 327 -6.24 4.70 -26.76
C PRO A 327 -6.53 3.38 -26.05
N ASP A 328 -6.02 3.18 -24.83
CA ASP A 328 -6.19 1.96 -24.06
C ASP A 328 -7.04 2.22 -22.80
N ASP A 329 -8.26 1.69 -22.77
CA ASP A 329 -9.21 1.85 -21.65
C ASP A 329 -8.68 1.28 -20.33
N LYS A 330 -7.85 0.25 -20.38
CA LYS A 330 -7.26 -0.35 -19.17
C LYS A 330 -6.23 0.58 -18.54
N VAL A 331 -5.46 1.30 -19.36
CA VAL A 331 -4.56 2.37 -18.88
C VAL A 331 -5.38 3.48 -18.22
N ASN A 332 -6.44 3.94 -18.88
CA ASN A 332 -7.31 4.99 -18.35
C ASN A 332 -7.89 4.60 -16.98
N ARG A 333 -8.37 3.37 -16.87
CA ARG A 333 -8.91 2.80 -15.63
C ARG A 333 -7.88 2.78 -14.50
N MET A 334 -6.68 2.29 -14.80
CA MET A 334 -5.60 2.24 -13.80
C MET A 334 -5.16 3.63 -13.38
N VAL A 335 -4.86 4.51 -14.31
CA VAL A 335 -4.33 5.85 -14.01
C VAL A 335 -5.38 6.74 -13.32
N ASN A 336 -6.61 6.74 -13.84
CA ASN A 336 -7.63 7.68 -13.38
C ASN A 336 -8.31 7.25 -12.08
N ILE A 337 -8.29 5.96 -11.74
CA ILE A 337 -9.04 5.42 -10.61
C ILE A 337 -8.14 4.60 -9.68
N TRP A 338 -7.87 3.36 -10.05
CA TRP A 338 -7.41 2.34 -9.10
C TRP A 338 -5.98 2.50 -8.65
N ASN A 339 -5.07 2.92 -9.51
CA ASN A 339 -3.69 3.14 -9.10
C ASN A 339 -3.58 4.30 -8.11
N GLN A 340 -4.28 5.41 -8.37
CA GLN A 340 -4.31 6.54 -7.44
C GLN A 340 -4.98 6.18 -6.11
N TYR A 341 -6.03 5.38 -6.15
CA TYR A 341 -6.69 4.88 -4.95
C TYR A 341 -5.75 4.02 -4.10
N GLN A 342 -5.08 3.06 -4.73
CA GLN A 342 -4.10 2.21 -4.05
C GLN A 342 -2.93 3.02 -3.48
N CYS A 343 -2.45 4.03 -4.19
CA CYS A 343 -1.37 4.91 -3.72
C CYS A 343 -1.72 5.60 -2.39
N MET A 344 -2.97 6.06 -2.23
CA MET A 344 -3.42 6.65 -0.97
C MET A 344 -3.44 5.64 0.16
N VAL A 345 -3.97 4.45 -0.07
CA VAL A 345 -4.01 3.38 0.93
C VAL A 345 -2.59 3.01 1.37
N THR A 346 -1.71 2.81 0.40
CA THR A 346 -0.31 2.45 0.66
C THR A 346 0.42 3.58 1.41
N PHE A 347 0.22 4.82 1.02
CA PHE A 347 0.74 5.98 1.73
C PHE A 347 0.29 6.01 3.19
N ASN A 348 -0.99 5.82 3.45
CA ASN A 348 -1.55 5.86 4.81
C ASN A 348 -0.99 4.78 5.71
N LEU A 349 -0.80 3.57 5.20
CA LEU A 349 -0.57 2.38 6.00
C LEU A 349 0.84 1.81 5.88
N SER A 350 1.62 2.23 4.89
CA SER A 350 2.89 1.57 4.56
C SER A 350 2.68 0.06 4.44
N ARG A 351 3.32 -0.74 5.27
CA ARG A 351 3.13 -2.21 5.33
C ARG A 351 2.56 -2.63 6.69
N SER A 352 1.93 -1.70 7.41
CA SER A 352 1.57 -1.91 8.82
C SER A 352 0.22 -2.59 9.05
N ALA A 353 -0.62 -2.70 8.04
CA ALA A 353 -1.99 -3.20 8.20
C ALA A 353 -2.45 -3.99 6.98
N SER A 354 -1.91 -5.18 6.79
CA SER A 354 -2.24 -6.06 5.67
C SER A 354 -3.29 -7.09 6.05
N TYR A 355 -3.99 -7.62 5.05
CA TYR A 355 -4.85 -8.79 5.19
C TYR A 355 -4.07 -10.09 4.94
N PHE A 356 -3.02 -10.04 4.14
CA PHE A 356 -2.31 -11.22 3.64
C PHE A 356 -0.87 -11.32 4.13
N GLU A 357 -0.19 -10.22 4.31
CA GLU A 357 1.23 -10.19 4.65
C GLU A 357 1.42 -10.09 6.16
N SER A 358 1.99 -9.04 6.61
CA SER A 358 2.23 -8.80 8.03
C SER A 358 1.22 -7.78 8.53
N GLY A 359 1.50 -7.02 9.48
CA GLY A 359 0.67 -5.99 10.05
C GLY A 359 0.78 -5.98 11.56
N ILE A 360 1.33 -7.05 12.16
CA ILE A 360 1.55 -7.11 13.59
C ILE A 360 2.94 -6.61 13.96
N GLY A 361 3.97 -7.06 13.25
CA GLY A 361 5.36 -6.70 13.53
C GLY A 361 5.90 -5.53 12.69
N ARG A 362 5.12 -5.03 11.74
CA ARG A 362 5.57 -4.00 10.80
C ARG A 362 5.05 -2.63 11.20
N GLY A 363 5.94 -1.64 11.18
CA GLY A 363 5.57 -0.25 11.34
C GLY A 363 5.54 0.48 10.00
N MET A 364 5.76 1.78 10.04
CA MET A 364 5.94 2.63 8.86
C MET A 364 7.40 2.53 8.42
N GLY A 365 7.65 1.89 7.28
CA GLY A 365 8.99 1.70 6.77
C GLY A 365 9.65 3.00 6.32
N PHE A 366 10.91 3.20 6.65
CA PHE A 366 11.67 4.38 6.19
C PHE A 366 11.79 4.37 4.66
N ARG A 367 12.27 3.30 4.09
CA ARG A 367 12.34 3.06 2.65
C ARG A 367 10.97 3.19 2.00
N ASP A 368 10.02 2.41 2.53
CA ASP A 368 8.71 2.25 1.95
C ASP A 368 7.93 3.56 1.92
N SER A 369 7.87 4.26 3.05
CA SER A 369 7.07 5.48 3.16
C SER A 369 7.63 6.62 2.30
N ASN A 370 8.95 6.72 2.14
CA ASN A 370 9.57 7.68 1.23
C ASN A 370 9.20 7.41 -0.23
N GLN A 371 9.16 6.16 -0.64
CA GLN A 371 8.77 5.78 -2.00
C GLN A 371 7.26 5.95 -2.24
N ASP A 372 6.44 5.62 -1.24
CA ASP A 372 4.99 5.74 -1.34
C ASP A 372 4.55 7.19 -1.61
N ILE A 373 5.31 8.18 -1.12
CA ILE A 373 5.09 9.60 -1.39
C ILE A 373 5.11 9.91 -2.90
N LEU A 374 5.93 9.22 -3.67
CA LEU A 374 6.05 9.48 -5.13
C LEU A 374 4.73 9.30 -5.87
N GLY A 375 3.89 8.37 -5.41
CA GLY A 375 2.59 8.11 -6.01
C GLY A 375 1.44 8.93 -5.43
N PHE A 376 1.68 9.66 -4.35
CA PHE A 376 0.63 10.34 -3.59
C PHE A 376 0.78 11.87 -3.52
N VAL A 377 1.99 12.39 -3.69
CA VAL A 377 2.34 13.80 -3.45
C VAL A 377 1.46 14.79 -4.22
N HIS A 378 0.98 14.41 -5.41
CA HIS A 378 0.12 15.26 -6.23
C HIS A 378 -1.31 15.38 -5.68
N GLN A 379 -1.77 14.42 -4.89
CA GLN A 379 -3.14 14.40 -4.36
C GLN A 379 -3.29 15.28 -3.12
N ILE A 380 -2.48 15.04 -2.09
CA ILE A 380 -2.52 15.83 -0.85
C ILE A 380 -1.09 16.19 -0.44
N PRO A 381 -0.52 17.27 -1.04
CA PRO A 381 0.86 17.69 -0.77
C PRO A 381 1.14 17.99 0.70
N ASP A 382 0.18 18.57 1.42
CA ASP A 382 0.34 18.92 2.84
C ASP A 382 0.58 17.67 3.70
N ARG A 383 -0.15 16.59 3.44
CA ARG A 383 0.04 15.32 4.14
C ARG A 383 1.36 14.65 3.74
N ALA A 384 1.77 14.77 2.49
CA ALA A 384 3.07 14.31 2.03
C ALA A 384 4.20 15.05 2.75
N ARG A 385 4.10 16.37 2.89
CA ARG A 385 5.06 17.19 3.63
C ARG A 385 5.21 16.73 5.09
N GLN A 386 4.09 16.54 5.76
CA GLN A 386 4.10 16.08 7.16
C GLN A 386 4.71 14.68 7.28
N ARG A 387 4.40 13.77 6.36
CA ARG A 387 4.97 12.43 6.36
C ARG A 387 6.49 12.47 6.15
N ILE A 388 6.99 13.31 5.27
CA ILE A 388 8.43 13.52 5.06
C ILE A 388 9.10 13.96 6.37
N ILE A 389 8.51 14.91 7.08
CA ILE A 389 9.02 15.39 8.36
C ILE A 389 9.01 14.27 9.41
N ASP A 390 7.92 13.51 9.50
CA ASP A 390 7.81 12.39 10.44
C ASP A 390 8.88 11.32 10.20
N ILE A 391 9.10 10.96 8.94
CA ILE A 391 10.12 9.97 8.56
C ILE A 391 11.53 10.52 8.86
N ALA A 392 11.83 11.73 8.42
CA ALA A 392 13.14 12.35 8.60
C ALA A 392 13.50 12.52 10.08
N SER A 393 12.49 12.73 10.94
CA SER A 393 12.68 12.85 12.40
C SER A 393 13.25 11.59 13.05
N THR A 394 13.15 10.44 12.39
CA THR A 394 13.69 9.17 12.87
C THR A 394 15.13 8.90 12.41
N GLN A 395 15.64 9.67 11.44
CA GLN A 395 16.98 9.47 10.90
C GLN A 395 18.06 9.68 11.97
N LEU A 396 19.14 8.91 11.87
CA LEU A 396 20.29 9.04 12.76
C LEU A 396 21.24 10.15 12.29
N PRO A 397 22.02 10.76 13.21
CA PRO A 397 22.90 11.89 12.85
C PRO A 397 23.96 11.59 11.79
N ASP A 398 24.38 10.34 11.64
CA ASP A 398 25.35 9.91 10.63
C ASP A 398 24.73 9.68 9.24
N GLY A 399 23.42 9.85 9.13
CA GLY A 399 22.65 9.60 7.91
C GLY A 399 22.05 8.20 7.81
N GLY A 400 22.42 7.29 8.70
CA GLY A 400 21.77 5.98 8.82
C GLY A 400 20.33 6.09 9.28
N CYS A 401 19.59 4.99 9.20
CA CYS A 401 18.17 4.99 9.47
C CYS A 401 17.76 3.78 10.30
N TYR A 402 16.78 3.98 11.19
CA TYR A 402 15.92 2.88 11.57
C TYR A 402 15.12 2.43 10.33
N HIS A 403 14.87 1.14 10.20
CA HIS A 403 14.13 0.64 9.04
C HIS A 403 12.63 0.92 9.13
N GLN A 404 12.13 1.28 10.30
CA GLN A 404 10.74 1.65 10.52
C GLN A 404 10.57 2.59 11.71
N TYR A 405 9.40 3.23 11.77
CA TYR A 405 8.91 3.89 12.97
C TYR A 405 7.53 3.36 13.35
N GLN A 406 7.18 3.50 14.63
CA GLN A 406 5.93 3.02 15.18
C GLN A 406 4.81 4.03 14.88
N PRO A 407 3.70 3.62 14.24
CA PRO A 407 2.69 4.57 13.73
C PRO A 407 2.02 5.43 14.81
N LEU A 408 1.79 4.89 16.01
CA LEU A 408 1.08 5.59 17.07
C LEU A 408 1.93 6.71 17.69
N THR A 409 3.22 6.44 17.92
CA THR A 409 4.13 7.39 18.56
C THR A 409 4.99 8.18 17.59
N LYS A 410 5.09 7.71 16.34
CA LYS A 410 5.98 8.22 15.29
C LYS A 410 7.46 8.17 15.65
N LYS A 411 7.84 7.26 16.54
CA LYS A 411 9.23 7.06 16.95
C LYS A 411 9.88 5.90 16.21
N GLY A 412 11.12 6.11 15.78
CA GLY A 412 11.95 5.07 15.20
C GLY A 412 12.21 3.94 16.19
N ASN A 413 12.27 2.72 15.69
CA ASN A 413 12.60 1.55 16.48
C ASN A 413 13.42 0.55 15.67
N SER A 414 14.10 -0.36 16.37
CA SER A 414 14.97 -1.37 15.79
C SER A 414 14.36 -2.76 15.69
N ASP A 415 13.04 -2.88 15.87
CA ASP A 415 12.34 -4.17 15.90
C ASP A 415 12.59 -5.04 14.67
N ILE A 416 12.71 -4.42 13.49
CA ILE A 416 13.03 -5.10 12.24
C ILE A 416 14.42 -4.72 11.71
N GLY A 417 15.27 -4.19 12.57
CA GLY A 417 16.65 -3.87 12.26
C GLY A 417 16.90 -2.43 11.79
N GLY A 418 18.11 -2.17 11.40
CA GLY A 418 18.60 -0.93 10.84
C GLY A 418 19.77 -1.21 9.90
N ASP A 419 20.46 -0.16 9.47
CA ASP A 419 21.64 -0.26 8.59
C ASP A 419 21.35 -0.92 7.22
N PHE A 420 20.15 -0.67 6.68
CA PHE A 420 19.87 -0.97 5.28
C PHE A 420 20.48 0.13 4.42
N SER A 421 21.36 -0.28 3.52
CA SER A 421 22.26 0.68 2.83
C SER A 421 21.54 1.62 1.85
N ASP A 422 20.36 1.27 1.38
CA ASP A 422 19.56 2.08 0.45
C ASP A 422 18.66 3.11 1.15
N ASP A 423 18.30 2.89 2.41
CA ASP A 423 17.28 3.67 3.13
C ASP A 423 17.48 5.19 3.02
N PRO A 424 18.67 5.75 3.26
CA PRO A 424 18.85 7.20 3.22
C PRO A 424 18.56 7.85 1.87
N LEU A 425 18.83 7.15 0.78
CA LEU A 425 18.70 7.72 -0.57
C LEU A 425 17.25 8.00 -0.96
N TRP A 426 16.31 7.25 -0.43
CA TRP A 426 14.89 7.42 -0.74
C TRP A 426 14.34 8.74 -0.20
N MET A 427 14.92 9.29 0.86
CA MET A 427 14.51 10.59 1.39
C MET A 427 14.90 11.74 0.45
N ILE A 428 16.04 11.67 -0.21
CA ILE A 428 16.42 12.65 -1.24
C ILE A 428 15.37 12.67 -2.34
N LEU A 429 14.89 11.50 -2.74
CA LEU A 429 13.89 11.37 -3.79
C LEU A 429 12.51 11.91 -3.36
N SER A 430 12.07 11.60 -2.14
CA SER A 430 10.76 12.06 -1.64
C SER A 430 10.70 13.57 -1.44
N VAL A 431 11.74 14.16 -0.84
CA VAL A 431 11.83 15.63 -0.65
C VAL A 431 11.86 16.33 -2.00
N SER A 432 12.63 15.80 -2.95
CA SER A 432 12.70 16.35 -4.31
C SER A 432 11.34 16.27 -5.02
N ALA A 433 10.64 15.14 -4.90
CA ALA A 433 9.31 14.97 -5.49
C ALA A 433 8.31 16.00 -4.91
N TYR A 434 8.37 16.25 -3.61
CA TYR A 434 7.52 17.25 -2.95
C TYR A 434 7.80 18.67 -3.48
N ILE A 435 9.07 19.07 -3.58
CA ILE A 435 9.45 20.38 -4.09
C ILE A 435 9.05 20.55 -5.56
N LYS A 436 9.30 19.52 -6.37
CA LYS A 436 8.92 19.51 -7.80
C LYS A 436 7.41 19.68 -7.97
N GLU A 437 6.61 19.02 -7.14
CA GLU A 437 5.15 19.11 -7.20
C GLU A 437 4.64 20.48 -6.76
N THR A 438 5.15 21.00 -5.67
CA THR A 438 4.56 22.18 -5.00
C THR A 438 5.29 23.48 -5.27
N GLY A 439 6.57 23.44 -5.61
CA GLY A 439 7.43 24.62 -5.60
C GLY A 439 7.72 25.17 -4.20
N ASP A 440 7.40 24.40 -3.15
CA ASP A 440 7.63 24.79 -1.75
C ASP A 440 9.04 24.41 -1.30
N TRP A 441 9.97 25.36 -1.53
CA TRP A 441 11.35 25.22 -1.08
C TRP A 441 11.54 25.37 0.42
N SER A 442 10.53 25.89 1.14
CA SER A 442 10.61 26.15 2.58
C SER A 442 10.77 24.90 3.42
N ILE A 443 10.42 23.72 2.87
CA ILE A 443 10.64 22.46 3.56
C ILE A 443 12.12 22.27 3.93
N LEU A 444 13.04 22.81 3.16
CA LEU A 444 14.48 22.71 3.40
C LEU A 444 14.94 23.43 4.67
N ASP A 445 14.20 24.43 5.10
CA ASP A 445 14.48 25.24 6.30
C ASP A 445 13.78 24.69 7.55
N GLU A 446 12.89 23.72 7.38
CA GLU A 446 12.17 23.10 8.49
C GLU A 446 13.14 22.39 9.42
N MET A 447 13.05 22.72 10.72
CA MET A 447 13.88 22.11 11.75
C MET A 447 13.33 20.72 12.08
N VAL A 448 14.15 19.71 11.86
CA VAL A 448 13.76 18.30 11.98
C VAL A 448 14.73 17.57 12.92
N PRO A 449 14.23 16.87 13.95
CA PRO A 449 15.06 16.11 14.87
C PRO A 449 15.84 15.01 14.16
N TYR A 450 16.98 14.63 14.73
CA TYR A 450 17.60 13.34 14.51
C TYR A 450 17.25 12.42 15.68
N ASP A 451 17.02 11.13 15.39
CA ASP A 451 16.71 10.10 16.39
C ASP A 451 15.53 10.45 17.31
N ASN A 452 14.54 11.15 16.78
CA ASN A 452 13.40 11.70 17.53
C ASN A 452 13.79 12.58 18.73
N ASP A 453 15.00 13.13 18.74
CA ASP A 453 15.55 13.98 19.81
C ASP A 453 15.56 15.45 19.35
N GLU A 454 14.65 16.26 19.89
CA GLU A 454 14.52 17.68 19.54
C GLU A 454 15.79 18.47 19.77
N SER A 455 16.65 18.05 20.73
CA SER A 455 17.92 18.72 20.97
C SER A 455 18.93 18.56 19.83
N LYS A 456 18.69 17.60 18.95
CA LYS A 456 19.51 17.31 17.77
C LYS A 456 18.90 17.82 16.47
N ALA A 457 17.87 18.65 16.54
CA ALA A 457 17.21 19.14 15.35
C ALA A 457 18.15 19.97 14.44
N LYS A 458 18.05 19.72 13.14
CA LYS A 458 18.75 20.44 12.08
C LYS A 458 17.77 20.75 10.96
N PRO A 459 18.07 21.70 10.07
CA PRO A 459 17.24 21.91 8.89
C PRO A 459 17.12 20.63 8.03
N MET A 460 16.01 20.48 7.36
CA MET A 460 15.80 19.35 6.43
C MET A 460 16.93 19.22 5.41
N LEU A 461 17.50 20.34 4.96
CA LEU A 461 18.66 20.31 4.05
C LEU A 461 19.85 19.52 4.63
N ASP A 462 20.07 19.59 5.95
CA ASP A 462 21.13 18.81 6.61
C ASP A 462 20.82 17.30 6.53
N HIS A 463 19.56 16.91 6.69
CA HIS A 463 19.13 15.53 6.51
C HIS A 463 19.41 15.00 5.10
N LEU A 464 19.22 15.82 4.07
CA LEU A 464 19.59 15.44 2.70
C LEU A 464 21.11 15.30 2.54
N LYS A 465 21.87 16.19 3.13
CA LYS A 465 23.33 16.14 3.11
C LYS A 465 23.87 14.86 3.75
N VAL A 466 23.42 14.53 4.97
CA VAL A 466 23.88 13.31 5.65
C VAL A 466 23.41 12.05 4.94
N SER A 467 22.24 12.07 4.30
CA SER A 467 21.75 10.96 3.46
C SER A 467 22.66 10.71 2.27
N PHE A 468 23.07 11.76 1.58
CA PHE A 468 23.98 11.68 0.44
C PHE A 468 25.37 11.20 0.86
N TYR A 469 25.96 11.83 1.88
CA TYR A 469 27.30 11.52 2.33
C TYR A 469 27.40 10.23 3.16
N HIS A 470 26.30 9.71 3.67
CA HIS A 470 26.29 8.38 4.27
C HIS A 470 26.75 7.31 3.28
N ILE A 471 26.37 7.46 2.02
CA ILE A 471 26.86 6.58 0.96
C ILE A 471 28.35 6.82 0.68
N VAL A 472 28.73 8.07 0.49
CA VAL A 472 30.13 8.46 0.17
C VAL A 472 31.11 8.03 1.27
N ASN A 473 30.67 8.07 2.52
CA ASN A 473 31.51 7.73 3.68
C ASN A 473 31.56 6.22 3.98
N ASN A 474 30.81 5.40 3.25
CA ASN A 474 30.72 3.95 3.46
C ASN A 474 30.94 3.19 2.15
N LEU A 475 32.12 3.34 1.57
CA LEU A 475 32.52 2.68 0.32
C LEU A 475 33.43 1.49 0.60
N GLY A 476 33.32 0.48 -0.26
CA GLY A 476 34.15 -0.72 -0.24
C GLY A 476 35.39 -0.62 -1.15
N PRO A 477 36.03 -1.77 -1.41
CA PRO A 477 37.31 -1.80 -2.16
C PRO A 477 37.23 -1.26 -3.59
N HIS A 478 36.08 -1.38 -4.26
CA HIS A 478 35.89 -0.89 -5.62
C HIS A 478 35.33 0.54 -5.66
N GLY A 479 35.23 1.21 -4.52
CA GLY A 479 34.56 2.51 -4.45
C GLY A 479 33.06 2.45 -4.66
N LEU A 480 32.44 1.32 -4.41
CA LEU A 480 31.01 1.10 -4.44
C LEU A 480 30.45 1.10 -3.01
N PRO A 481 29.15 1.42 -2.81
CA PRO A 481 28.57 1.44 -1.48
C PRO A 481 28.64 0.07 -0.79
N LEU A 482 28.97 0.07 0.49
CA LEU A 482 28.95 -1.14 1.30
C LEU A 482 27.53 -1.70 1.40
N ALA A 483 27.40 -3.01 1.34
CA ALA A 483 26.10 -3.70 1.42
C ALA A 483 25.45 -3.56 2.81
N MET A 484 26.26 -3.41 3.85
CA MET A 484 25.80 -3.33 5.24
C MET A 484 24.91 -4.52 5.62
N ARG A 485 23.77 -4.31 6.27
CA ARG A 485 22.82 -5.38 6.61
C ARG A 485 22.19 -6.00 5.36
N ALA A 486 21.67 -5.17 4.51
CA ALA A 486 21.12 -5.48 3.19
C ALA A 486 20.90 -4.16 2.44
N ASP A 487 20.60 -4.23 1.15
CA ASP A 487 20.07 -3.12 0.38
C ASP A 487 18.54 -3.23 0.26
N TRP A 488 17.94 -2.74 -0.83
CA TRP A 488 16.49 -2.83 -1.06
C TRP A 488 15.98 -4.28 -1.01
N ASN A 489 16.79 -5.25 -1.42
CA ASN A 489 16.44 -6.66 -1.30
C ASN A 489 16.91 -7.18 0.07
N ASP A 490 16.01 -7.14 1.04
CA ASP A 490 16.27 -7.54 2.42
C ASP A 490 16.80 -8.96 2.57
N CYS A 491 16.60 -9.80 1.55
CA CYS A 491 16.98 -11.20 1.56
C CYS A 491 18.39 -11.47 1.02
N ILE A 492 19.09 -10.42 0.56
CA ILE A 492 20.50 -10.53 0.16
C ILE A 492 21.37 -10.08 1.34
N ASN A 493 21.88 -11.06 2.09
CA ASN A 493 22.51 -10.85 3.38
C ASN A 493 24.01 -11.12 3.33
N LEU A 494 24.75 -10.28 2.65
CA LEU A 494 26.18 -10.49 2.37
C LEU A 494 27.08 -10.34 3.60
N SER A 495 26.58 -9.75 4.68
CA SER A 495 27.32 -9.56 5.94
C SER A 495 26.63 -10.18 7.15
N CYS A 496 25.40 -10.65 7.04
CA CYS A 496 24.58 -11.09 8.16
C CYS A 496 24.32 -12.60 8.16
N TYR A 497 25.15 -13.36 7.48
CA TYR A 497 24.98 -14.80 7.40
C TYR A 497 25.77 -15.53 8.51
N SER A 498 25.22 -16.62 9.03
CA SER A 498 25.86 -17.55 9.94
C SER A 498 25.21 -18.92 9.75
N ASP A 499 25.98 -19.98 9.98
CA ASP A 499 25.46 -21.36 10.04
C ASP A 499 25.02 -21.74 11.46
N THR A 500 25.19 -20.85 12.42
CA THR A 500 24.73 -21.06 13.79
C THR A 500 23.24 -20.70 13.89
N PRO A 501 22.39 -21.60 14.41
CA PRO A 501 20.95 -21.30 14.56
C PRO A 501 20.70 -20.03 15.38
N GLY A 502 19.89 -19.12 14.85
CA GLY A 502 19.55 -17.84 15.49
C GLY A 502 20.57 -16.72 15.29
N GLU A 503 21.68 -16.95 14.61
CA GLU A 503 22.73 -15.94 14.35
C GLU A 503 22.80 -15.48 12.89
N SER A 504 21.90 -15.93 12.04
CA SER A 504 21.84 -15.47 10.66
C SER A 504 20.61 -14.58 10.42
N PHE A 505 20.47 -14.03 9.23
CA PHE A 505 19.38 -13.20 8.77
C PHE A 505 19.57 -11.69 9.02
N GLN A 506 18.58 -10.95 8.54
CA GLN A 506 18.54 -9.49 8.54
C GLN A 506 18.65 -8.84 9.92
N THR A 507 18.21 -9.51 10.97
CA THR A 507 18.13 -8.95 12.32
C THR A 507 19.39 -9.10 13.16
N TYR A 508 20.34 -9.90 12.67
CA TYR A 508 21.56 -10.19 13.42
C TYR A 508 22.81 -9.85 12.63
N THR A 509 23.80 -9.30 13.30
CA THR A 509 25.14 -9.16 12.73
C THR A 509 25.92 -10.46 12.89
N ASN A 510 26.74 -10.77 11.90
CA ASN A 510 27.61 -11.94 12.00
C ASN A 510 28.81 -11.62 12.92
N PRO A 511 29.08 -12.41 13.98
CA PRO A 511 30.23 -12.21 14.86
C PRO A 511 31.57 -12.15 14.12
N LYS A 512 31.68 -12.80 12.98
CA LYS A 512 32.87 -12.75 12.11
C LYS A 512 33.28 -11.32 11.74
N PHE A 513 32.31 -10.43 11.62
CA PHE A 513 32.57 -9.03 11.25
C PHE A 513 32.56 -8.07 12.45
N ALA A 514 32.62 -8.59 13.68
CA ALA A 514 32.59 -7.75 14.89
C ALA A 514 33.73 -6.72 14.90
N ALA A 515 34.91 -7.11 14.46
CA ALA A 515 36.08 -6.22 14.38
C ALA A 515 35.93 -5.15 13.27
N GLU A 516 35.02 -5.34 12.33
CA GLU A 516 34.71 -4.43 11.21
C GLU A 516 33.49 -3.55 11.50
N GLY A 517 32.99 -3.54 12.74
CA GLY A 517 31.82 -2.78 13.14
C GLY A 517 30.48 -3.51 12.90
N GLY A 518 30.54 -4.82 12.73
CA GLY A 518 29.35 -5.68 12.60
C GLY A 518 28.97 -6.06 11.16
N TYR A 519 29.57 -5.41 10.17
CA TYR A 519 29.32 -5.70 8.75
C TYR A 519 30.64 -5.76 7.97
N SER A 520 30.67 -6.59 6.91
CA SER A 520 31.82 -6.70 6.02
C SER A 520 32.20 -5.33 5.41
N LYS A 521 33.47 -5.03 5.39
CA LYS A 521 34.03 -3.87 4.66
C LYS A 521 34.43 -4.21 3.22
N VAL A 522 34.05 -5.40 2.74
CA VAL A 522 34.34 -5.91 1.40
C VAL A 522 33.08 -6.05 0.57
N ALA A 523 31.94 -6.46 1.19
CA ALA A 523 30.67 -6.63 0.49
C ALA A 523 30.10 -5.30 0.02
N GLU A 524 29.86 -5.18 -1.30
CA GLU A 524 29.42 -3.94 -1.93
C GLU A 524 28.12 -4.16 -2.71
N SER A 525 27.20 -3.17 -2.66
CA SER A 525 25.94 -3.18 -3.41
C SER A 525 26.04 -2.35 -4.68
N VAL A 526 25.88 -2.96 -5.83
CA VAL A 526 25.80 -2.25 -7.10
C VAL A 526 24.45 -1.55 -7.25
N MET A 527 23.37 -2.14 -6.71
CA MET A 527 22.04 -1.52 -6.69
C MET A 527 22.07 -0.16 -5.98
N VAL A 528 22.71 -0.06 -4.81
CA VAL A 528 22.84 1.21 -4.09
C VAL A 528 23.70 2.19 -4.86
N ALA A 529 24.76 1.73 -5.53
CA ALA A 529 25.60 2.58 -6.38
C ALA A 529 24.77 3.25 -7.50
N THR A 530 23.96 2.48 -8.20
CA THR A 530 23.11 3.01 -9.29
C THR A 530 21.96 3.86 -8.76
N LEU A 531 21.39 3.52 -7.62
CA LEU A 531 20.39 4.34 -6.94
C LEU A 531 20.98 5.70 -6.52
N PHE A 532 22.22 5.71 -6.02
CA PHE A 532 22.93 6.92 -5.67
C PHE A 532 23.12 7.84 -6.88
N THR A 533 23.51 7.30 -8.02
CA THR A 533 23.68 8.09 -9.25
C THR A 533 22.35 8.57 -9.83
N TYR A 534 21.26 7.89 -9.53
CA TYR A 534 19.91 8.28 -9.94
C TYR A 534 19.31 9.36 -9.03
N THR A 535 19.44 9.22 -7.71
CA THR A 535 18.87 10.17 -6.73
C THR A 535 19.75 11.39 -6.49
N GLY A 536 21.07 11.22 -6.52
CA GLY A 536 22.05 12.26 -6.21
C GLY A 536 21.90 13.56 -7.01
N PRO A 537 21.63 13.51 -8.33
CA PRO A 537 21.40 14.72 -9.12
C PRO A 537 20.31 15.65 -8.60
N ASN A 538 19.31 15.12 -7.92
CA ASN A 538 18.27 15.96 -7.26
C ASN A 538 18.87 16.79 -6.13
N TYR A 539 19.75 16.22 -5.32
CA TYR A 539 20.46 16.95 -4.26
C TYR A 539 21.33 18.05 -4.87
N VAL A 540 22.05 17.77 -5.94
CA VAL A 540 22.86 18.77 -6.66
C VAL A 540 21.98 19.91 -7.19
N SER A 541 20.84 19.60 -7.79
CA SER A 541 19.89 20.61 -8.29
C SER A 541 19.36 21.50 -7.15
N ILE A 542 19.06 20.92 -6.00
CA ILE A 542 18.62 21.66 -4.82
C ILE A 542 19.72 22.62 -4.35
N LEU A 543 20.97 22.15 -4.26
CA LEU A 543 22.10 22.99 -3.87
C LEU A 543 22.34 24.15 -4.83
N LYS A 544 22.23 23.91 -6.13
CA LYS A 544 22.36 24.95 -7.16
C LYS A 544 21.26 26.00 -7.03
N HIS A 545 20.03 25.59 -6.81
CA HIS A 545 18.91 26.50 -6.60
C HIS A 545 19.15 27.43 -5.37
N LEU A 546 19.77 26.88 -4.33
CA LEU A 546 20.12 27.64 -3.11
C LEU A 546 21.39 28.49 -3.25
N GLY A 547 22.02 28.49 -4.42
CA GLY A 547 23.27 29.21 -4.65
C GLY A 547 24.49 28.58 -3.95
N LYS A 548 24.39 27.33 -3.51
CA LYS A 548 25.46 26.59 -2.86
C LYS A 548 26.33 25.86 -3.90
N ASP A 549 26.94 26.61 -4.80
CA ASP A 549 27.59 26.09 -6.00
C ASP A 549 28.82 25.23 -5.68
N ASP A 550 29.59 25.55 -4.64
CA ASP A 550 30.76 24.75 -4.23
C ASP A 550 30.32 23.38 -3.69
N GLU A 551 29.29 23.35 -2.87
CA GLU A 551 28.71 22.10 -2.35
C GLU A 551 28.09 21.26 -3.47
N ALA A 552 27.42 21.92 -4.44
CA ALA A 552 26.85 21.27 -5.61
C ALA A 552 27.94 20.63 -6.49
N ALA A 553 29.05 21.34 -6.72
CA ALA A 553 30.18 20.83 -7.48
C ALA A 553 30.84 19.63 -6.77
N ALA A 554 30.99 19.70 -5.44
CA ALA A 554 31.57 18.60 -4.66
C ALA A 554 30.66 17.34 -4.72
N ALA A 555 29.36 17.51 -4.60
CA ALA A 555 28.40 16.41 -4.71
C ALA A 555 28.38 15.83 -6.13
N GLN A 556 28.42 16.67 -7.17
CA GLN A 556 28.48 16.21 -8.56
C GLN A 556 29.74 15.39 -8.81
N ALA A 557 30.86 15.79 -8.24
CA ALA A 557 32.12 15.05 -8.38
C ALA A 557 32.02 13.64 -7.78
N GLU A 558 31.33 13.48 -6.64
CA GLU A 558 31.09 12.17 -6.03
C GLU A 558 30.18 11.30 -6.92
N ILE A 559 29.17 11.89 -7.53
CA ILE A 559 28.29 11.19 -8.49
C ILE A 559 29.07 10.71 -9.70
N ASP A 560 29.89 11.59 -10.30
CA ASP A 560 30.70 11.26 -11.47
C ASP A 560 31.70 10.15 -11.16
N LYS A 561 32.33 10.20 -9.99
CA LYS A 561 33.22 9.16 -9.49
C LYS A 561 32.52 7.82 -9.31
N MET A 562 31.29 7.82 -8.78
CA MET A 562 30.50 6.61 -8.63
C MET A 562 30.16 6.00 -10.00
N LYS A 563 29.74 6.81 -10.96
CA LYS A 563 29.48 6.33 -12.33
C LYS A 563 30.71 5.66 -12.95
N LYS A 564 31.87 6.27 -12.75
CA LYS A 564 33.16 5.71 -13.22
C LYS A 564 33.45 4.38 -12.52
N ASN A 565 33.30 4.31 -11.20
CA ASN A 565 33.55 3.09 -10.43
C ASN A 565 32.62 1.94 -10.87
N VAL A 566 31.37 2.26 -11.15
CA VAL A 566 30.37 1.27 -11.63
C VAL A 566 30.80 0.71 -12.99
N MET A 567 31.20 1.55 -13.93
CA MET A 567 31.66 1.09 -15.26
C MET A 567 32.93 0.24 -15.17
N GLU A 568 33.88 0.66 -14.35
CA GLU A 568 35.17 -0.02 -14.24
C GLU A 568 35.09 -1.36 -13.49
N SER A 569 34.19 -1.46 -12.48
CA SER A 569 34.15 -2.59 -11.56
C SER A 569 32.85 -3.37 -11.55
N ALA A 570 31.78 -2.86 -12.12
CA ALA A 570 30.46 -3.48 -12.01
C ALA A 570 29.69 -3.63 -13.32
N PHE A 571 30.30 -3.34 -14.48
CA PHE A 571 29.69 -3.64 -15.78
C PHE A 571 30.30 -4.92 -16.35
N ASP A 572 29.45 -5.92 -16.59
CA ASP A 572 29.85 -7.28 -16.99
C ASP A 572 29.82 -7.49 -18.53
N GLY A 573 29.93 -6.41 -19.29
CA GLY A 573 29.92 -6.40 -20.74
C GLY A 573 28.56 -6.26 -21.37
N ASP A 574 27.53 -6.84 -20.80
CA ASP A 574 26.15 -6.80 -21.29
C ASP A 574 25.14 -6.34 -20.25
N TRP A 575 25.48 -6.38 -18.97
CA TRP A 575 24.64 -5.88 -17.87
C TRP A 575 25.48 -5.51 -16.66
N PHE A 576 24.86 -4.88 -15.66
CA PHE A 576 25.54 -4.49 -14.41
C PHE A 576 25.46 -5.61 -13.38
N LEU A 577 26.52 -5.82 -12.61
CA LEU A 577 26.60 -6.78 -11.52
C LEU A 577 25.54 -6.47 -10.45
N ARG A 578 25.18 -7.47 -9.67
CA ARG A 578 24.32 -7.27 -8.49
C ARG A 578 25.10 -6.75 -7.29
N ALA A 579 26.24 -7.37 -6.99
CA ALA A 579 27.04 -7.07 -5.80
C ALA A 579 28.43 -7.71 -5.89
N TYR A 580 29.27 -7.33 -4.94
CA TYR A 580 30.43 -8.12 -4.51
C TYR A 580 30.09 -8.70 -3.13
N ASP A 581 30.35 -9.99 -2.91
CA ASP A 581 30.11 -10.61 -1.61
C ASP A 581 31.24 -10.31 -0.60
N SER A 582 31.13 -10.85 0.62
CA SER A 582 32.13 -10.61 1.69
C SER A 582 33.52 -11.21 1.41
N THR A 583 33.63 -12.06 0.41
CA THR A 583 34.92 -12.64 -0.05
C THR A 583 35.53 -11.83 -1.21
N GLY A 584 34.81 -10.85 -1.71
CA GLY A 584 35.18 -10.08 -2.91
C GLY A 584 34.79 -10.75 -4.22
N ALA A 585 34.00 -11.81 -4.19
CA ALA A 585 33.51 -12.49 -5.39
C ALA A 585 32.31 -11.74 -5.98
N LYS A 586 32.17 -11.77 -7.30
CA LYS A 586 31.07 -11.16 -8.03
C LYS A 586 29.74 -11.92 -7.80
N MET A 587 28.67 -11.18 -7.65
CA MET A 587 27.29 -11.67 -7.67
C MET A 587 26.56 -11.00 -8.84
N GLY A 588 25.81 -11.79 -9.60
CA GLY A 588 25.10 -11.25 -10.77
C GLY A 588 26.00 -11.07 -12.00
N SER A 589 26.98 -11.92 -12.17
CA SER A 589 27.91 -11.97 -13.31
C SER A 589 27.67 -13.21 -14.17
N LYS A 590 27.95 -13.09 -15.45
CA LYS A 590 27.99 -14.25 -16.34
C LYS A 590 29.01 -15.32 -15.90
N GLU A 591 29.98 -14.97 -15.06
CA GLU A 591 30.94 -15.89 -14.44
C GLU A 591 30.32 -16.75 -13.34
N CYS A 592 29.18 -16.36 -12.78
CA CYS A 592 28.49 -17.12 -11.73
C CYS A 592 27.83 -18.37 -12.29
N GLU A 593 27.69 -19.41 -11.45
CA GLU A 593 26.97 -20.63 -11.79
C GLU A 593 25.47 -20.38 -11.95
N GLU A 594 24.86 -19.70 -10.96
CA GLU A 594 23.47 -19.31 -10.91
C GLU A 594 23.37 -17.81 -10.56
N GLY A 595 22.20 -17.21 -10.66
CA GLY A 595 22.04 -15.80 -10.37
C GLY A 595 22.96 -14.92 -11.19
N LYS A 596 22.96 -15.10 -12.52
CA LYS A 596 23.90 -14.40 -13.41
C LYS A 596 23.51 -12.97 -13.71
N ILE A 597 22.22 -12.67 -13.69
CA ILE A 597 21.68 -11.33 -13.90
C ILE A 597 20.57 -11.05 -12.90
N PHE A 598 20.56 -9.82 -12.36
CA PHE A 598 19.55 -9.31 -11.43
C PHE A 598 18.94 -8.03 -11.95
N ILE A 599 17.67 -7.83 -11.66
CA ILE A 599 16.90 -6.67 -12.14
C ILE A 599 17.25 -5.36 -11.41
N GLU A 600 17.59 -5.42 -10.12
CA GLU A 600 17.59 -4.25 -9.23
C GLU A 600 18.53 -3.11 -9.65
N PRO A 601 19.78 -3.35 -10.11
CA PRO A 601 20.68 -2.24 -10.45
C PRO A 601 20.45 -1.67 -11.85
N GLN A 602 19.77 -2.38 -12.72
CA GLN A 602 19.82 -2.13 -14.17
C GLN A 602 19.09 -0.84 -14.57
N GLY A 603 17.86 -0.64 -14.08
CA GLY A 603 17.02 0.51 -14.46
C GLY A 603 17.65 1.84 -14.05
N PHE A 604 18.16 1.91 -12.83
CA PHE A 604 18.80 3.13 -12.32
C PHE A 604 20.09 3.45 -13.07
N ALA A 605 20.86 2.42 -13.45
CA ALA A 605 22.06 2.61 -14.25
C ALA A 605 21.73 3.22 -15.63
N VAL A 606 20.69 2.72 -16.28
CA VAL A 606 20.24 3.25 -17.58
C VAL A 606 19.77 4.69 -17.45
N MET A 607 18.94 4.99 -16.44
CA MET A 607 18.43 6.35 -16.22
C MET A 607 19.50 7.33 -15.73
N SER A 608 20.59 6.84 -15.16
CA SER A 608 21.77 7.64 -14.80
C SER A 608 22.75 7.81 -15.97
N GLU A 609 22.47 7.20 -17.12
CA GLU A 609 23.31 7.21 -18.32
C GLU A 609 24.72 6.65 -18.10
N ILE A 610 24.87 5.70 -17.18
CA ILE A 610 26.16 5.05 -16.92
C ILE A 610 26.57 4.24 -18.15
N GLY A 611 27.73 4.57 -18.71
CA GLY A 611 28.27 3.87 -19.88
C GLY A 611 27.46 4.05 -21.16
N LYS A 612 26.63 5.09 -21.26
CA LYS A 612 25.79 5.32 -22.45
C LYS A 612 26.64 5.48 -23.73
N ASP A 613 27.75 6.17 -23.65
CA ASP A 613 28.63 6.38 -24.80
C ASP A 613 29.22 5.07 -25.33
N GLU A 614 29.33 4.05 -24.48
CA GLU A 614 29.77 2.70 -24.84
C GLU A 614 28.61 1.76 -25.19
N GLY A 615 27.38 2.26 -25.19
CA GLY A 615 26.16 1.50 -25.47
C GLY A 615 25.72 0.59 -24.34
N ALA A 616 26.18 0.84 -23.11
CA ALA A 616 25.84 0.02 -21.93
C ALA A 616 24.35 0.01 -21.63
N ASP A 617 23.66 1.12 -21.84
CA ASP A 617 22.21 1.25 -21.63
C ASP A 617 21.41 0.28 -22.51
N ILE A 618 21.67 0.27 -23.81
CA ILE A 618 20.96 -0.60 -24.76
C ILE A 618 21.33 -2.08 -24.54
N LYS A 619 22.60 -2.39 -24.29
CA LYS A 619 23.03 -3.75 -23.97
C LYS A 619 22.32 -4.26 -22.70
N THR A 620 22.20 -3.42 -21.69
CA THR A 620 21.51 -3.75 -20.44
C THR A 620 20.03 -4.02 -20.67
N LEU A 621 19.33 -3.15 -21.39
CA LEU A 621 17.90 -3.32 -21.67
C LEU A 621 17.64 -4.56 -22.55
N ASP A 622 18.51 -4.83 -23.53
CA ASP A 622 18.42 -6.05 -24.34
C ASP A 622 18.67 -7.32 -23.53
N SER A 623 19.58 -7.26 -22.55
CA SER A 623 19.86 -8.38 -21.63
C SER A 623 18.67 -8.66 -20.71
N ILE A 624 17.99 -7.61 -20.21
CA ILE A 624 16.78 -7.75 -19.42
C ILE A 624 15.68 -8.45 -20.22
N ASP A 625 15.46 -8.01 -21.45
CA ASP A 625 14.48 -8.64 -22.33
C ASP A 625 14.81 -10.11 -22.59
N LYS A 626 16.06 -10.41 -22.84
CA LYS A 626 16.51 -11.77 -23.16
C LYS A 626 16.44 -12.72 -21.98
N TYR A 627 16.84 -12.27 -20.78
CA TYR A 627 17.06 -13.16 -19.64
C TYR A 627 16.03 -13.06 -18.53
N LEU A 628 15.35 -11.92 -18.39
CA LEU A 628 14.41 -11.70 -17.29
C LEU A 628 12.96 -11.63 -17.73
N ASN A 629 12.69 -11.34 -19.00
CA ASN A 629 11.33 -11.19 -19.49
C ASN A 629 10.60 -12.53 -19.57
N THR A 630 9.39 -12.55 -19.01
CA THR A 630 8.51 -13.73 -19.05
C THR A 630 7.09 -13.31 -19.47
N LYS A 631 6.20 -14.28 -19.58
CA LYS A 631 4.80 -14.03 -19.92
C LYS A 631 4.10 -13.09 -18.92
N TYR A 632 4.45 -13.13 -17.64
CA TYR A 632 3.73 -12.40 -16.59
C TYR A 632 4.55 -11.27 -15.95
N GLY A 633 5.69 -10.97 -16.48
CA GLY A 633 6.56 -9.89 -16.01
C GLY A 633 8.03 -10.29 -16.00
N LEU A 634 8.85 -9.39 -15.47
CA LEU A 634 10.29 -9.59 -15.36
C LEU A 634 10.63 -10.28 -14.03
N VAL A 635 11.38 -11.38 -14.08
CA VAL A 635 11.86 -12.05 -12.86
C VAL A 635 13.01 -11.28 -12.24
N LEU A 636 13.18 -11.42 -10.92
CA LEU A 636 14.22 -10.74 -10.15
C LEU A 636 15.63 -11.11 -10.59
N ASN A 637 15.85 -12.37 -10.87
CA ASN A 637 17.14 -12.91 -11.26
C ASN A 637 17.01 -14.16 -12.11
N ASN A 638 18.06 -14.50 -12.84
CA ASN A 638 18.10 -15.69 -13.67
C ASN A 638 19.55 -16.17 -13.85
N PRO A 639 19.87 -17.50 -13.81
CA PRO A 639 19.00 -18.58 -13.31
C PRO A 639 18.63 -18.43 -11.82
N ALA A 640 17.51 -19.00 -11.41
CA ALA A 640 17.16 -19.10 -9.99
C ALA A 640 18.21 -19.93 -9.23
N TYR A 641 18.39 -19.63 -7.95
CA TYR A 641 19.23 -20.46 -7.09
C TYR A 641 18.54 -21.80 -6.82
N SER A 642 19.28 -22.88 -7.03
CA SER A 642 18.77 -24.24 -6.83
C SER A 642 19.16 -24.86 -5.49
N LYS A 643 20.07 -24.19 -4.76
CA LYS A 643 20.59 -24.65 -3.46
C LYS A 643 20.85 -23.45 -2.55
N TYR A 644 21.05 -23.71 -1.27
CA TYR A 644 21.42 -22.67 -0.31
C TYR A 644 22.87 -22.23 -0.49
N TYR A 645 23.05 -20.94 -0.67
CA TYR A 645 24.35 -20.27 -0.71
C TYR A 645 24.44 -19.39 0.53
N ILE A 646 25.17 -19.88 1.55
CA ILE A 646 25.26 -19.18 2.84
C ILE A 646 25.77 -17.74 2.67
N GLN A 647 26.67 -17.47 1.74
CA GLN A 647 27.24 -16.16 1.49
C GLN A 647 26.24 -15.14 0.90
N TYR A 648 25.13 -15.60 0.34
CA TYR A 648 24.09 -14.74 -0.20
C TYR A 648 22.90 -14.57 0.76
N GLY A 649 22.77 -15.48 1.72
CA GLY A 649 21.75 -15.44 2.75
C GLY A 649 20.38 -15.93 2.31
N GLU A 650 19.34 -15.26 2.80
CA GLU A 650 17.97 -15.74 2.76
C GLU A 650 17.42 -15.95 1.34
N ILE A 651 17.87 -15.14 0.37
CA ILE A 651 17.42 -15.25 -1.02
C ILE A 651 17.53 -16.68 -1.57
N SER A 652 18.59 -17.39 -1.22
CA SER A 652 18.84 -18.75 -1.72
C SER A 652 18.14 -19.85 -0.92
N THR A 653 17.37 -19.49 0.12
CA THR A 653 16.55 -20.45 0.88
C THR A 653 15.20 -20.70 0.23
N TYR A 654 14.73 -19.79 -0.61
CA TYR A 654 13.44 -19.94 -1.28
C TYR A 654 13.56 -20.87 -2.49
N PRO A 655 12.54 -21.68 -2.77
CA PRO A 655 12.47 -22.44 -4.03
C PRO A 655 12.49 -21.49 -5.23
N GLY A 656 13.08 -21.94 -6.35
CA GLY A 656 13.14 -21.13 -7.56
C GLY A 656 11.78 -20.66 -8.05
N GLY A 657 11.69 -19.40 -8.41
CA GLY A 657 10.47 -18.75 -8.88
C GLY A 657 9.58 -18.18 -7.77
N TYR A 658 9.97 -18.36 -6.50
CA TYR A 658 9.21 -17.83 -5.37
C TYR A 658 9.98 -16.72 -4.65
N LYS A 659 9.22 -15.71 -4.21
CA LYS A 659 9.76 -14.56 -3.48
C LYS A 659 10.98 -13.97 -4.21
N GLU A 660 12.03 -13.63 -3.49
CA GLU A 660 13.21 -12.97 -4.05
C GLU A 660 14.08 -13.91 -4.90
N ASN A 661 13.85 -15.21 -4.87
CA ASN A 661 14.59 -16.16 -5.69
C ASN A 661 13.91 -16.35 -7.07
N ALA A 662 14.10 -15.42 -7.96
CA ALA A 662 13.54 -15.41 -9.32
C ALA A 662 12.00 -15.34 -9.40
N GLY A 663 11.35 -14.81 -8.36
CA GLY A 663 9.97 -14.34 -8.44
C GLY A 663 9.88 -13.06 -9.28
N ILE A 664 8.66 -12.67 -9.63
CA ILE A 664 8.38 -11.41 -10.30
C ILE A 664 7.95 -10.41 -9.23
N PHE A 665 8.80 -9.43 -8.92
CA PHE A 665 8.43 -8.32 -8.06
C PHE A 665 7.98 -7.15 -8.92
N THR A 666 6.72 -6.79 -8.81
CA THR A 666 6.11 -5.76 -9.64
C THR A 666 6.64 -4.36 -9.33
N HIS A 667 7.24 -4.19 -8.15
CA HIS A 667 7.91 -2.97 -7.72
C HIS A 667 9.09 -2.61 -8.64
N ASN A 668 10.07 -3.50 -8.77
CA ASN A 668 11.24 -3.23 -9.61
C ASN A 668 11.00 -3.46 -11.10
N ASN A 669 9.93 -4.13 -11.47
CA ASN A 669 9.45 -4.11 -12.85
C ASN A 669 9.16 -2.67 -13.29
N ALA A 670 8.58 -1.85 -12.40
CA ALA A 670 8.33 -0.44 -12.68
C ALA A 670 9.62 0.34 -12.95
N TRP A 671 10.71 0.05 -12.25
CA TRP A 671 12.01 0.69 -12.52
C TRP A 671 12.49 0.43 -13.94
N ILE A 672 12.27 -0.78 -14.44
CA ILE A 672 12.64 -1.13 -15.83
C ILE A 672 11.69 -0.47 -16.83
N ILE A 673 10.40 -0.36 -16.50
CA ILE A 673 9.44 0.39 -17.34
C ILE A 673 9.90 1.85 -17.47
N CYS A 674 10.29 2.47 -16.37
CA CYS A 674 10.85 3.82 -16.39
C CYS A 674 12.11 3.91 -17.27
N ALA A 675 13.02 2.96 -17.13
CA ALA A 675 14.27 2.92 -17.89
C ALA A 675 14.04 2.73 -19.40
N GLU A 676 13.14 1.84 -19.78
CA GLU A 676 12.76 1.62 -21.18
C GLU A 676 12.15 2.89 -21.77
N ALA A 677 11.23 3.52 -21.07
CA ALA A 677 10.63 4.78 -21.50
C ALA A 677 11.68 5.89 -21.62
N TYR A 678 12.56 6.02 -20.64
CA TYR A 678 13.66 6.97 -20.63
C TYR A 678 14.57 6.81 -21.86
N ALA A 679 14.88 5.57 -22.24
CA ALA A 679 15.71 5.25 -23.40
C ALA A 679 14.96 5.38 -24.75
N GLY A 680 13.69 5.79 -24.75
CA GLY A 680 12.89 5.96 -25.96
C GLY A 680 12.26 4.67 -26.50
N ARG A 681 12.25 3.61 -25.71
CA ARG A 681 11.70 2.31 -26.08
C ARG A 681 10.27 2.15 -25.53
N GLY A 682 9.38 3.05 -25.99
CA GLY A 682 8.00 3.13 -25.51
C GLY A 682 7.18 1.86 -25.72
N ASP A 683 7.37 1.16 -26.83
CA ASP A 683 6.70 -0.13 -27.08
C ASP A 683 7.07 -1.17 -26.03
N LYS A 684 8.34 -1.25 -25.68
CA LYS A 684 8.85 -2.20 -24.69
C LYS A 684 8.38 -1.80 -23.27
N ALA A 685 8.43 -0.52 -22.94
CA ALA A 685 7.92 -0.01 -21.68
C ALA A 685 6.43 -0.38 -21.47
N PHE A 686 5.63 -0.19 -22.51
CA PHE A 686 4.20 -0.53 -22.47
C PHE A 686 3.96 -2.04 -22.41
N GLU A 687 4.77 -2.84 -23.11
CA GLU A 687 4.73 -4.30 -23.02
C GLU A 687 4.89 -4.76 -21.57
N TYR A 688 5.93 -4.27 -20.89
CA TYR A 688 6.18 -4.64 -19.49
C TYR A 688 5.09 -4.13 -18.54
N TYR A 689 4.63 -2.91 -18.73
CA TYR A 689 3.52 -2.35 -17.97
C TYR A 689 2.26 -3.22 -18.10
N SER A 690 1.89 -3.60 -19.29
CA SER A 690 0.68 -4.39 -19.56
C SER A 690 0.75 -5.81 -19.00
N LYS A 691 1.93 -6.33 -18.72
CA LYS A 691 2.08 -7.66 -18.10
C LYS A 691 1.76 -7.65 -16.60
N ILE A 692 1.99 -6.52 -15.90
CA ILE A 692 1.88 -6.45 -14.45
C ILE A 692 0.72 -5.59 -13.96
N ALA A 693 0.20 -4.68 -14.78
CA ALA A 693 -0.92 -3.83 -14.37
C ALA A 693 -2.20 -4.66 -14.16
N PRO A 694 -2.86 -4.54 -13.00
CA PRO A 694 -3.94 -5.46 -12.60
C PRO A 694 -5.08 -5.56 -13.61
N ALA A 695 -5.50 -4.44 -14.18
CA ALA A 695 -6.60 -4.42 -15.17
C ALA A 695 -6.32 -5.29 -16.40
N PHE A 696 -5.05 -5.53 -16.74
CA PHE A 696 -4.67 -6.41 -17.84
C PHE A 696 -4.69 -7.89 -17.45
N ASN A 697 -4.77 -8.20 -16.15
CA ASN A 697 -4.78 -9.57 -15.63
C ASN A 697 -6.19 -10.03 -15.18
N GLU A 698 -7.23 -9.24 -15.42
CA GLU A 698 -8.61 -9.59 -15.02
C GLU A 698 -9.07 -10.91 -15.63
N GLU A 699 -8.75 -11.14 -16.90
CA GLU A 699 -9.14 -12.35 -17.63
C GLU A 699 -8.50 -13.63 -17.10
N ILE A 700 -7.35 -13.50 -16.40
CA ILE A 700 -6.64 -14.62 -15.78
C ILE A 700 -6.78 -14.64 -14.26
N SER A 701 -7.86 -14.10 -13.72
CA SER A 701 -8.10 -14.03 -12.27
C SER A 701 -8.04 -15.38 -11.57
N ASP A 702 -8.40 -16.47 -12.24
CA ASP A 702 -8.25 -17.84 -11.71
C ASP A 702 -6.78 -18.19 -11.42
N LEU A 703 -5.88 -17.73 -12.26
CA LEU A 703 -4.44 -17.96 -12.13
C LEU A 703 -3.78 -16.92 -11.23
N HIS A 704 -4.07 -15.65 -11.50
CA HIS A 704 -3.46 -14.53 -10.77
C HIS A 704 -3.94 -14.46 -9.32
N LYS A 705 -5.19 -14.75 -9.07
CA LYS A 705 -5.87 -14.90 -7.77
C LYS A 705 -6.03 -13.63 -6.94
N THR A 706 -5.10 -12.68 -6.98
CA THR A 706 -5.25 -11.41 -6.27
C THR A 706 -6.24 -10.49 -7.00
N GLU A 707 -6.67 -9.45 -6.33
CA GLU A 707 -7.68 -8.53 -6.85
C GLU A 707 -7.28 -7.94 -8.21
N PRO A 708 -8.18 -7.91 -9.22
CA PRO A 708 -7.85 -7.37 -10.53
C PRO A 708 -7.82 -5.85 -10.59
N TYR A 709 -8.09 -5.15 -9.49
CA TYR A 709 -8.13 -3.70 -9.44
C TYR A 709 -6.92 -3.06 -8.73
N VAL A 710 -6.06 -3.85 -8.08
CA VAL A 710 -4.86 -3.33 -7.37
C VAL A 710 -3.64 -4.18 -7.64
N TYR A 711 -2.47 -3.56 -7.53
CA TYR A 711 -1.19 -4.26 -7.66
C TYR A 711 -0.95 -5.19 -6.47
N GLY A 712 -0.39 -6.37 -6.76
CA GLY A 712 0.25 -7.22 -5.76
C GLY A 712 1.75 -6.92 -5.71
N GLN A 713 2.40 -7.34 -4.62
CA GLN A 713 3.83 -7.20 -4.46
C GLN A 713 4.60 -8.11 -5.42
N MET A 714 4.16 -9.36 -5.52
CA MET A 714 4.87 -10.39 -6.26
C MET A 714 3.94 -11.32 -7.04
N ILE A 715 4.51 -11.91 -8.07
CA ILE A 715 3.90 -12.95 -8.89
C ILE A 715 4.90 -14.11 -8.94
N ALA A 716 4.44 -15.36 -8.81
CA ALA A 716 5.30 -16.52 -8.95
C ALA A 716 5.97 -16.54 -10.32
N GLY A 717 7.29 -16.71 -10.35
CA GLY A 717 8.11 -16.65 -11.56
C GLY A 717 8.07 -17.93 -12.38
N LYS A 718 8.79 -17.90 -13.51
CA LYS A 718 8.79 -18.99 -14.49
C LYS A 718 9.27 -20.36 -13.97
N ASP A 719 10.09 -20.36 -12.92
CA ASP A 719 10.62 -21.57 -12.32
C ASP A 719 9.68 -22.16 -11.27
N ALA A 720 8.63 -21.44 -10.88
CA ALA A 720 7.65 -21.90 -9.91
C ALA A 720 6.58 -22.77 -10.57
N SER A 721 6.11 -23.79 -9.85
CA SER A 721 4.98 -24.61 -10.29
C SER A 721 3.67 -23.83 -10.42
N ARG A 722 3.59 -22.68 -9.73
CA ARG A 722 2.42 -21.78 -9.76
C ARG A 722 2.68 -20.50 -10.55
N PHE A 723 3.49 -20.60 -11.60
CA PHE A 723 3.84 -19.46 -12.45
C PHE A 723 2.62 -18.62 -12.81
N GLY A 724 2.66 -17.33 -12.45
CA GLY A 724 1.57 -16.38 -12.69
C GLY A 724 0.67 -16.09 -11.49
N GLU A 725 0.79 -16.86 -10.37
CA GLU A 725 0.01 -16.63 -9.16
C GLU A 725 0.54 -15.43 -8.38
N GLY A 726 -0.32 -14.44 -8.13
CA GLY A 726 0.02 -13.25 -7.36
C GLY A 726 -0.11 -13.42 -5.86
N LYS A 727 0.60 -12.60 -5.10
CA LYS A 727 0.57 -12.55 -3.63
C LYS A 727 0.71 -11.13 -3.12
N ASN A 728 0.28 -10.92 -1.88
CA ASN A 728 0.47 -9.69 -1.11
C ASN A 728 -0.03 -8.44 -1.84
N SER A 729 -1.31 -8.41 -2.11
CA SER A 729 -1.96 -7.27 -2.75
C SER A 729 -2.06 -6.06 -1.81
N TRP A 730 -2.29 -4.89 -2.37
CA TRP A 730 -2.52 -3.60 -1.76
C TRP A 730 -1.27 -2.89 -1.21
N LEU A 731 -0.71 -3.33 -0.09
CA LEU A 731 0.35 -2.60 0.61
C LEU A 731 1.71 -2.92 0.02
N THR A 732 2.05 -2.22 -1.05
CA THR A 732 3.31 -2.40 -1.78
C THR A 732 3.74 -1.10 -2.46
N GLY A 733 5.04 -0.82 -2.47
CA GLY A 733 5.62 0.29 -3.23
C GLY A 733 5.40 0.20 -4.74
N THR A 734 4.92 -0.94 -5.21
CA THR A 734 4.50 -1.16 -6.59
C THR A 734 3.48 -0.12 -7.06
N ALA A 735 2.52 0.24 -6.22
CA ALA A 735 1.49 1.21 -6.57
C ALA A 735 2.08 2.58 -6.92
N ALA A 736 2.97 3.10 -6.07
CA ALA A 736 3.63 4.39 -6.28
C ALA A 736 4.52 4.35 -7.52
N TRP A 737 5.38 3.34 -7.64
CA TRP A 737 6.31 3.25 -8.77
C TRP A 737 5.62 3.00 -10.10
N ASN A 738 4.53 2.24 -10.14
CA ASN A 738 3.78 2.08 -11.38
C ASN A 738 2.98 3.32 -11.74
N MET A 739 2.53 4.10 -10.75
CA MET A 739 1.95 5.43 -11.04
C MET A 739 3.00 6.37 -11.64
N VAL A 740 4.21 6.37 -11.10
CA VAL A 740 5.35 7.12 -11.67
C VAL A 740 5.66 6.62 -13.08
N ALA A 741 5.79 5.31 -13.27
CA ALA A 741 6.15 4.72 -14.56
C ALA A 741 5.14 5.08 -15.65
N ILE A 742 3.84 4.91 -15.39
CA ILE A 742 2.82 5.17 -16.41
C ILE A 742 2.60 6.67 -16.63
N SER A 743 2.45 7.46 -15.58
CA SER A 743 2.09 8.88 -15.74
C SER A 743 3.27 9.77 -16.08
N GLN A 744 4.43 9.54 -15.48
CA GLN A 744 5.60 10.42 -15.63
C GLN A 744 6.57 9.95 -16.73
N TYR A 745 6.71 8.66 -16.96
CA TYR A 745 7.66 8.12 -17.93
C TYR A 745 7.02 7.71 -19.25
N ILE A 746 5.95 6.93 -19.24
CA ILE A 746 5.27 6.55 -20.50
C ILE A 746 4.46 7.71 -21.03
N LEU A 747 3.49 8.21 -20.28
CA LEU A 747 2.67 9.36 -20.71
C LEU A 747 3.45 10.68 -20.64
N GLY A 748 4.49 10.72 -19.87
CA GLY A 748 5.49 11.78 -19.89
C GLY A 748 5.03 13.10 -19.28
N VAL A 749 4.06 13.12 -18.38
CA VAL A 749 3.62 14.32 -17.66
C VAL A 749 4.28 14.32 -16.29
N GLN A 750 5.36 15.06 -16.15
CA GLN A 750 6.25 14.99 -15.00
C GLN A 750 6.44 16.35 -14.33
N ALA A 751 6.20 16.41 -13.01
CA ALA A 751 6.57 17.57 -12.21
C ALA A 751 8.09 17.70 -12.15
N ASP A 752 8.62 18.91 -12.32
CA ASP A 752 10.04 19.22 -12.19
C ASP A 752 10.22 20.51 -11.37
N PHE A 753 11.45 20.82 -11.01
CA PHE A 753 11.76 22.02 -10.19
C PHE A 753 11.28 23.29 -10.85
N ASP A 754 11.42 23.44 -12.16
CA ASP A 754 11.13 24.65 -12.93
C ASP A 754 9.72 24.67 -13.56
N GLY A 755 8.99 23.59 -13.47
CA GLY A 755 7.64 23.49 -14.03
C GLY A 755 7.26 22.07 -14.43
N LEU A 756 6.20 21.96 -15.20
CA LEU A 756 5.69 20.69 -15.67
C LEU A 756 6.40 20.28 -16.96
N LYS A 757 7.11 19.16 -16.92
CA LYS A 757 7.84 18.62 -18.08
C LYS A 757 6.95 17.66 -18.85
N ILE A 758 6.93 17.78 -20.16
CA ILE A 758 6.20 16.89 -21.06
C ILE A 758 7.22 16.13 -21.94
N ASP A 759 7.28 14.83 -21.76
CA ASP A 759 8.21 13.96 -22.49
C ASP A 759 7.64 12.55 -22.68
N PRO A 760 6.63 12.37 -23.55
CA PRO A 760 6.00 11.08 -23.76
C PRO A 760 6.96 10.05 -24.35
N SER A 761 6.81 8.80 -23.90
CA SER A 761 7.46 7.62 -24.48
C SER A 761 6.38 6.53 -24.60
N ILE A 762 5.59 6.64 -25.65
CA ILE A 762 4.34 5.89 -25.85
C ILE A 762 4.51 4.80 -26.92
N PRO A 763 3.60 3.83 -27.00
CA PRO A 763 3.58 2.90 -28.14
C PRO A 763 3.51 3.65 -29.47
N HIS A 764 4.32 3.23 -30.43
CA HIS A 764 4.37 3.89 -31.75
C HIS A 764 3.02 3.90 -32.47
N GLU A 765 2.18 2.92 -32.22
CA GLU A 765 0.86 2.80 -32.83
C GLU A 765 -0.18 3.81 -32.28
N TRP A 766 0.10 4.48 -31.16
CA TRP A 766 -0.81 5.49 -30.63
C TRP A 766 -0.73 6.78 -31.44
N ASP A 767 -1.90 7.29 -31.87
CA ASP A 767 -2.00 8.59 -32.55
C ASP A 767 -1.75 9.77 -31.59
N GLY A 768 -1.83 9.53 -30.31
CA GLY A 768 -1.65 10.51 -29.26
C GLY A 768 -2.44 10.16 -27.99
N MET A 769 -2.57 11.15 -27.13
CA MET A 769 -3.38 11.05 -25.91
C MET A 769 -3.70 12.45 -25.38
N THR A 770 -4.64 12.55 -24.45
CA THR A 770 -4.91 13.78 -23.71
C THR A 770 -4.70 13.55 -22.22
N ALA A 771 -4.33 14.61 -21.51
CA ALA A 771 -4.19 14.60 -20.05
C ALA A 771 -4.65 15.95 -19.49
N THR A 772 -5.33 15.89 -18.35
CA THR A 772 -5.62 17.05 -17.51
C THR A 772 -4.81 16.92 -16.24
N ARG A 773 -4.01 17.92 -15.92
CA ARG A 773 -3.13 17.93 -14.76
C ARG A 773 -3.32 19.23 -13.98
N GLN A 774 -3.75 19.12 -12.74
CA GLN A 774 -3.70 20.22 -11.81
C GLN A 774 -2.29 20.31 -11.22
N TYR A 775 -1.66 21.45 -11.34
CA TYR A 775 -0.28 21.63 -10.94
C TYR A 775 -0.03 23.03 -10.43
N ARG A 776 0.44 23.14 -9.19
CA ARG A 776 0.75 24.41 -8.51
C ARG A 776 -0.37 25.45 -8.65
N GLY A 777 -1.61 25.01 -8.44
CA GLY A 777 -2.80 25.88 -8.46
C GLY A 777 -3.38 26.20 -9.83
N ALA A 778 -2.84 25.67 -10.91
CA ALA A 778 -3.34 25.85 -12.27
C ALA A 778 -3.78 24.51 -12.89
N THR A 779 -4.61 24.59 -13.91
CA THR A 779 -5.07 23.42 -14.68
C THR A 779 -4.41 23.43 -16.05
N TYR A 780 -3.73 22.32 -16.39
CA TYR A 780 -3.09 22.12 -17.67
C TYR A 780 -3.88 21.08 -18.47
N ASN A 781 -4.49 21.50 -19.58
CA ASN A 781 -5.13 20.62 -20.55
C ASN A 781 -4.12 20.30 -21.66
N ILE A 782 -3.62 19.09 -21.68
CA ILE A 782 -2.51 18.67 -22.51
C ILE A 782 -3.05 17.74 -23.60
N THR A 783 -2.77 18.07 -24.87
CA THR A 783 -3.04 17.22 -26.02
C THR A 783 -1.72 16.84 -26.66
N VAL A 784 -1.43 15.56 -26.70
CA VAL A 784 -0.26 15.00 -27.39
C VAL A 784 -0.72 14.39 -28.69
N LYS A 785 -0.08 14.81 -29.79
CA LYS A 785 -0.31 14.27 -31.13
C LYS A 785 0.94 13.55 -31.61
N ASN A 786 0.76 12.38 -32.18
CA ASN A 786 1.84 11.51 -32.69
C ASN A 786 1.65 11.18 -34.17
N PRO A 787 1.68 12.17 -35.07
CA PRO A 787 1.42 11.94 -36.50
C PRO A 787 2.49 11.08 -37.19
N ASP A 788 3.73 11.10 -36.68
CA ASP A 788 4.84 10.34 -37.27
C ASP A 788 4.99 8.94 -36.65
N HIS A 789 4.11 8.56 -35.73
CA HIS A 789 4.13 7.26 -35.07
C HIS A 789 5.48 6.89 -34.46
N VAL A 790 6.07 7.82 -33.73
CA VAL A 790 7.31 7.60 -32.97
C VAL A 790 6.99 7.20 -31.54
N CYS A 791 7.93 6.51 -30.88
CA CYS A 791 7.78 6.24 -29.45
C CYS A 791 8.12 7.46 -28.60
N LYS A 792 9.15 8.22 -28.99
CA LYS A 792 9.66 9.36 -28.23
C LYS A 792 10.15 10.46 -29.18
N GLY A 793 10.23 11.67 -28.69
CA GLY A 793 10.68 12.84 -29.41
C GLY A 793 9.58 13.88 -29.57
N ILE A 794 9.96 15.15 -29.50
CA ILE A 794 9.04 16.29 -29.56
C ILE A 794 9.48 17.23 -30.69
N LYS A 795 8.55 17.49 -31.60
CA LYS A 795 8.71 18.49 -32.67
C LYS A 795 8.37 19.88 -32.18
N SER A 796 7.27 20.04 -31.47
CA SER A 796 6.80 21.35 -31.02
C SER A 796 5.95 21.27 -29.79
N VAL A 797 6.00 22.34 -28.98
CA VAL A 797 5.13 22.55 -27.83
C VAL A 797 4.55 23.96 -27.95
N THR A 798 3.22 24.07 -27.82
CA THR A 798 2.54 25.35 -27.72
C THR A 798 1.74 25.42 -26.43
N VAL A 799 1.68 26.61 -25.84
CA VAL A 799 0.85 26.91 -24.67
C VAL A 799 -0.07 28.08 -25.06
N ASP A 800 -1.39 27.82 -25.05
CA ASP A 800 -2.41 28.77 -25.51
C ASP A 800 -2.09 29.33 -26.92
N GLY A 801 -1.62 28.45 -27.82
CA GLY A 801 -1.28 28.80 -29.20
C GLY A 801 0.08 29.45 -29.38
N LYS A 802 0.84 29.72 -28.33
CA LYS A 802 2.19 30.30 -28.40
C LYS A 802 3.25 29.23 -28.29
N ALA A 803 4.24 29.26 -29.18
CA ALA A 803 5.35 28.33 -29.16
C ALA A 803 6.18 28.51 -27.89
N VAL A 804 6.58 27.36 -27.30
CA VAL A 804 7.46 27.28 -26.13
C VAL A 804 8.73 26.59 -26.56
N GLU A 805 9.89 27.15 -26.19
CA GLU A 805 11.17 26.50 -26.39
C GLU A 805 11.37 25.41 -25.34
N GLY A 806 11.77 24.22 -25.78
CA GLY A 806 11.94 23.07 -24.90
C GLY A 806 10.61 22.39 -24.55
N ASN A 807 10.65 21.60 -23.48
CA ASN A 807 9.51 20.78 -23.04
C ASN A 807 9.14 20.94 -21.57
N VAL A 808 9.72 21.92 -20.90
CA VAL A 808 9.31 22.30 -19.53
C VAL A 808 8.35 23.49 -19.66
N LEU A 809 7.10 23.28 -19.26
CA LEU A 809 6.07 24.30 -19.33
C LEU A 809 6.29 25.35 -18.26
N PRO A 810 6.13 26.65 -18.58
CA PRO A 810 6.14 27.68 -17.54
C PRO A 810 5.07 27.43 -16.49
N VAL A 811 5.37 27.76 -15.24
CA VAL A 811 4.38 27.69 -14.16
C VAL A 811 3.32 28.75 -14.40
N ALA A 812 2.07 28.33 -14.60
CA ALA A 812 0.96 29.20 -14.83
C ALA A 812 0.52 29.89 -13.52
N GLU A 813 -0.18 31.02 -13.64
CA GLU A 813 -0.73 31.73 -12.49
C GLU A 813 -1.79 30.87 -11.77
N ASN A 814 -1.89 31.06 -10.46
CA ASN A 814 -2.88 30.39 -9.64
C ASN A 814 -4.30 30.64 -10.17
N GLY A 815 -5.07 29.58 -10.34
CA GLY A 815 -6.42 29.63 -10.90
C GLY A 815 -6.51 29.64 -12.42
N ALA A 816 -5.38 29.72 -13.13
CA ALA A 816 -5.37 29.71 -14.58
C ALA A 816 -5.70 28.31 -15.14
N THR A 817 -6.28 28.30 -16.34
CA THR A 817 -6.42 27.11 -17.18
C THR A 817 -5.67 27.36 -18.46
N VAL A 818 -4.69 26.50 -18.78
CA VAL A 818 -3.88 26.62 -19.99
C VAL A 818 -4.07 25.39 -20.88
N ASN A 819 -4.06 25.61 -22.18
CA ASN A 819 -4.16 24.55 -23.18
C ASN A 819 -2.79 24.33 -23.81
N VAL A 820 -2.31 23.11 -23.71
CA VAL A 820 -0.99 22.69 -24.19
C VAL A 820 -1.17 21.73 -25.35
N GLU A 821 -0.50 21.99 -26.45
CA GLU A 821 -0.40 21.06 -27.57
C GLU A 821 1.04 20.62 -27.77
N VAL A 822 1.25 19.32 -27.77
CA VAL A 822 2.56 18.69 -27.97
C VAL A 822 2.48 17.85 -29.23
N VAL A 823 3.38 18.08 -30.18
CA VAL A 823 3.50 17.28 -31.39
C VAL A 823 4.79 16.48 -31.29
N MET A 824 4.65 15.17 -31.34
CA MET A 824 5.78 14.22 -31.37
C MET A 824 6.31 14.04 -32.79
N GLY A 825 7.65 13.75 -32.89
CA GLY A 825 8.28 13.46 -34.15
C GLY A 825 9.80 13.53 -34.11
#